data_9c4eb79973d29979bc56a59451d20ba2
#
_entry.id   9c4eb79973d29979bc56a59451d20ba2
#
_cell.length_a   1.000
_cell.length_b   1.000
_cell.length_c   1.000
_cell.angle_alpha   90.00
_cell.angle_beta   90.00
_cell.angle_gamma   90.00
#
_symmetry.space_group_name_H-M   'P 1'
#
loop_
_entity.id
_entity.type
_entity.pdbx_description
1 polymer ?
#
loop_
_entity_poly.entity_id
_entity_poly.type
_entity_poly.pdbx_seq_one_letter_code
_entity_poly.pdbx_strand_id
1 'polypeptide(L)'
;MGLWWRDLRAPGVKHPHPRRFPQRRRGARGCRRAPPFSSGSEPGGVSQAVRLARAGRDASLQQRLPAPSQDSARPFTRPAPELQLLHSPPHRKAQGTAGVDRTRPLGLLARTATSPLALMGTVSSRRSWWPLPLLLLLLLLLGPAGARAQEDEDGDYEELVLALRSEEDGLAEAPEHGTTATFHRCAKDPWRLPGTYVVVLKEETHLSQSERTARRLQAQAAHRGYLTKILHVFHGLLPGFLVKMSGDLLELALKLPHVDYIEEDSSVFAQSIPWNLERITPPRYRADEYQPPDGGSLVEVYLLDTSIQSDHREIEGRVMVTDFENVPEEDGTRFHRQASKCDSHGTHLAGVVSGRDAGVAKGASMRSLRVLNCQGKGTVSGTLIGLEFIRKSQLVRPVGPLVVLLPLAGGYSRVLNAACQRLARAGVVLVTAAGNFRDDACLYSPASAPEVITVGATNAQDQPVTLGTLGTNFGRCVDLFAPGEDIIGASSDCSTCFVSQSGTSQAAAHVAGIAAMMLSAEPELTLAELRQRLIHFSAKDVINEAWFPEDQRVLTPNLVAALPPSTHGAGWQLFCRTVWSAHSGPTRMATAVARCAPDEELLSCSSFSRSGKRRGERMEAQGGKLVCRAHNAFGGEGVYAIARCCLLPQANCSVHTAPPAEAGMGTRVHCHQQGHVLTGCSSHWEVEDLGTHKPPVLRPRGQPNQCVGHREASIHASCCRAPGLECKVKEHGIPAPQEQVTVACEEGWTLTGCSALPGTSHVLGAYAVDNTCVVRNRDVSTAGSTSEEAVAAVAICCRSRHLAQASQELQ
;
A
#
# COMPACT_ATOMS: atom_id res chain seq x y z
N MET A 1 26.16 -37.54 -38.53
CA MET A 1 27.57 -37.72 -38.22
C MET A 1 27.75 -37.20 -36.82
N GLY A 2 27.83 -37.91 -35.74
CA GLY A 2 28.49 -39.17 -35.49
C GLY A 2 29.30 -38.99 -34.21
N LEU A 3 28.77 -39.57 -33.13
CA LEU A 3 29.53 -40.25 -32.06
C LEU A 3 30.67 -39.48 -31.34
N TRP A 4 30.55 -39.33 -30.02
CA TRP A 4 31.41 -40.05 -29.05
C TRP A 4 30.80 -40.04 -27.64
N TRP A 5 30.46 -41.24 -27.18
CA TRP A 5 30.29 -41.65 -25.78
C TRP A 5 31.63 -41.96 -25.15
N ARG A 6 31.88 -41.63 -23.90
CA ARG A 6 32.58 -42.52 -22.96
C ARG A 6 32.42 -42.08 -21.51
N ASP A 7 31.92 -43.06 -20.79
CA ASP A 7 31.94 -43.38 -19.35
C ASP A 7 33.04 -42.80 -18.49
N LEU A 8 32.67 -42.40 -17.27
CA LEU A 8 33.44 -42.73 -16.06
C LEU A 8 32.47 -42.88 -14.88
N ARG A 9 32.57 -44.10 -14.27
CA ARG A 9 31.79 -44.57 -13.11
C ARG A 9 32.31 -43.95 -11.81
N ALA A 10 31.43 -43.89 -10.83
CA ALA A 10 31.61 -43.53 -9.42
C ALA A 10 32.57 -44.48 -8.64
N PRO A 11 32.94 -44.08 -7.39
CA PRO A 11 32.58 -45.00 -6.31
C PRO A 11 31.90 -44.34 -5.10
N GLY A 12 31.03 -45.14 -4.52
CA GLY A 12 30.08 -44.96 -3.50
C GLY A 12 30.53 -44.44 -2.12
N VAL A 13 29.58 -43.83 -1.43
CA VAL A 13 29.61 -43.59 0.00
C VAL A 13 28.29 -44.09 0.59
N LYS A 14 28.45 -44.85 1.68
CA LYS A 14 27.43 -45.60 2.41
C LYS A 14 26.55 -44.68 3.25
N HIS A 15 25.25 -44.94 3.26
CA HIS A 15 24.31 -44.47 4.26
C HIS A 15 24.49 -45.16 5.61
N PRO A 16 24.33 -44.50 6.77
CA PRO A 16 24.06 -45.17 8.04
C PRO A 16 22.54 -45.05 8.38
N HIS A 17 22.00 -46.19 8.79
CA HIS A 17 20.67 -46.45 9.33
C HIS A 17 20.41 -45.73 10.66
N PRO A 18 19.14 -45.44 11.03
CA PRO A 18 18.77 -44.75 12.25
C PRO A 18 18.75 -45.75 13.46
N ARG A 19 19.37 -45.34 14.54
CA ARG A 19 19.29 -46.04 15.83
C ARG A 19 17.99 -45.74 16.56
N ARG A 20 17.27 -46.79 16.92
CA ARG A 20 16.12 -46.80 17.87
C ARG A 20 16.61 -46.49 19.29
N PHE A 21 15.89 -45.65 20.00
CA PHE A 21 15.99 -45.51 21.46
C PHE A 21 14.85 -46.28 22.16
N PRO A 22 15.11 -46.89 23.32
CA PRO A 22 14.15 -47.78 23.97
C PRO A 22 13.20 -47.00 24.92
N GLN A 23 11.96 -47.47 24.95
CA GLN A 23 10.95 -47.11 25.93
C GLN A 23 11.38 -47.55 27.32
N ARG A 24 11.23 -46.67 28.31
CA ARG A 24 11.12 -47.06 29.73
C ARG A 24 9.75 -46.68 30.28
N ARG A 25 9.08 -47.70 30.75
CA ARG A 25 7.78 -47.65 31.44
C ARG A 25 7.98 -47.35 32.95
N ARG A 26 6.94 -46.73 33.52
CA ARG A 26 6.37 -46.84 34.86
C ARG A 26 6.94 -46.04 36.01
N GLY A 27 5.99 -45.35 36.68
CA GLY A 27 6.04 -44.90 38.05
C GLY A 27 4.84 -44.02 38.40
N ALA A 28 3.71 -44.66 38.71
CA ALA A 28 2.55 -44.04 39.35
C ALA A 28 2.79 -43.88 40.83
N ARG A 29 2.38 -42.75 41.43
CA ARG A 29 1.96 -42.47 42.82
C ARG A 29 1.78 -40.97 42.93
N GLY A 30 0.74 -40.42 43.43
CA GLY A 30 -0.28 -40.81 44.37
C GLY A 30 -0.86 -39.51 44.92
N CYS A 31 -2.16 -39.49 45.02
CA CYS A 31 -3.04 -38.48 45.62
C CYS A 31 -2.45 -37.76 46.83
N ARG A 32 -2.77 -36.49 47.01
CA ARG A 32 -3.38 -35.97 48.24
C ARG A 32 -4.19 -34.70 47.95
N ARG A 33 -5.50 -34.83 48.24
CA ARG A 33 -6.47 -33.78 48.55
C ARG A 33 -6.17 -33.18 49.91
N ALA A 34 -6.49 -31.90 50.09
CA ALA A 34 -7.29 -31.49 51.24
C ALA A 34 -7.19 -29.97 51.49
N PRO A 35 -8.01 -29.40 52.33
CA PRO A 35 -9.43 -29.16 52.13
C PRO A 35 -9.79 -27.65 52.28
N PRO A 36 -11.07 -27.28 52.22
CA PRO A 36 -11.52 -25.89 52.31
C PRO A 36 -11.70 -25.44 53.76
N PHE A 37 -11.48 -24.18 54.04
CA PHE A 37 -11.98 -23.54 55.30
C PHE A 37 -13.00 -22.45 54.98
N SER A 38 -14.03 -22.60 55.73
CA SER A 38 -15.29 -21.86 55.77
C SER A 38 -15.25 -20.67 56.72
N SER A 39 -16.12 -19.71 56.45
CA SER A 39 -17.03 -19.02 57.35
C SER A 39 -16.56 -17.92 58.31
N GLY A 40 -17.34 -16.89 58.32
CA GLY A 40 -17.73 -16.07 59.47
C GLY A 40 -17.33 -14.61 59.27
N SER A 41 -18.13 -13.68 59.30
CA SER A 41 -19.41 -13.29 59.81
C SER A 41 -19.57 -11.78 59.60
N GLU A 42 -20.71 -11.40 59.14
CA GLU A 42 -21.24 -10.03 59.30
C GLU A 42 -21.44 -9.67 60.79
N PRO A 43 -21.79 -8.42 61.21
CA PRO A 43 -22.91 -7.65 60.68
C PRO A 43 -22.87 -6.12 60.83
N GLY A 44 -23.89 -5.48 60.27
CA GLY A 44 -24.54 -4.25 60.68
C GLY A 44 -24.16 -2.99 59.90
N GLY A 45 -25.01 -2.16 59.40
CA GLY A 45 -26.48 -2.03 59.50
C GLY A 45 -26.87 -0.66 58.99
N VAL A 46 -28.11 -0.57 58.51
CA VAL A 46 -28.99 0.61 58.44
C VAL A 46 -28.83 1.53 57.21
N SER A 47 -29.58 1.29 56.16
CA SER A 47 -30.93 1.78 55.80
C SER A 47 -31.09 3.30 55.77
N GLN A 48 -31.38 3.89 54.63
CA GLN A 48 -32.66 4.59 54.37
C GLN A 48 -32.79 4.98 52.90
N ALA A 49 -33.88 4.52 52.34
CA ALA A 49 -34.47 4.93 51.09
C ALA A 49 -35.37 6.17 51.35
N VAL A 50 -35.43 7.10 50.38
CA VAL A 50 -36.61 7.95 50.19
C VAL A 50 -36.91 8.06 48.70
N ARG A 51 -38.18 7.76 48.46
CA ARG A 51 -38.91 7.84 47.17
C ARG A 51 -39.51 9.25 46.91
N LEU A 52 -39.81 9.48 45.66
CA LEU A 52 -40.93 10.29 45.07
C LEU A 52 -40.82 11.82 45.16
N ALA A 53 -41.03 12.54 44.04
CA ALA A 53 -42.36 12.81 43.49
C ALA A 53 -42.25 13.51 42.13
N ARG A 54 -43.25 13.24 41.27
CA ARG A 54 -43.67 13.96 40.08
C ARG A 54 -44.30 15.33 40.42
N ALA A 55 -44.14 16.27 39.51
CA ALA A 55 -45.08 17.29 38.97
C ALA A 55 -44.19 18.37 38.35
N GLY A 56 -44.38 18.89 37.18
CA GLY A 56 -45.57 19.18 36.39
C GLY A 56 -45.59 20.68 36.06
N ARG A 57 -45.70 21.02 34.78
CA ARG A 57 -46.18 22.27 34.18
C ARG A 57 -45.26 23.46 33.94
N ASP A 58 -45.09 23.68 32.64
CA ASP A 58 -45.34 24.93 31.90
C ASP A 58 -44.77 26.26 32.42
N ALA A 59 -43.90 26.86 31.61
CA ALA A 59 -44.09 28.21 31.09
C ALA A 59 -43.09 28.57 29.99
N SER A 60 -43.66 28.89 28.85
CA SER A 60 -43.11 29.58 27.70
C SER A 60 -42.40 30.88 28.05
N LEU A 61 -41.26 31.13 27.46
CA LEU A 61 -40.79 32.48 27.17
C LEU A 61 -39.99 32.47 25.83
N GLN A 62 -40.70 32.98 24.83
CA GLN A 62 -40.14 33.49 23.58
C GLN A 62 -39.23 34.67 23.87
N GLN A 63 -38.03 34.70 23.41
CA GLN A 63 -37.33 35.92 23.08
C GLN A 63 -36.67 35.84 21.71
N ARG A 64 -37.20 36.61 20.87
CA ARG A 64 -36.98 37.23 19.59
C ARG A 64 -35.50 37.55 19.30
N LEU A 65 -35.12 37.16 18.09
CA LEU A 65 -34.02 37.74 17.31
C LEU A 65 -34.41 39.12 16.77
N PRO A 66 -33.53 40.10 16.67
CA PRO A 66 -33.75 41.25 15.81
C PRO A 66 -33.13 41.04 14.41
N ALA A 67 -33.94 41.40 13.42
CA ALA A 67 -33.57 41.47 12.01
C ALA A 67 -32.79 42.79 11.72
N PRO A 68 -32.01 42.83 10.59
CA PRO A 68 -31.17 43.98 10.25
C PRO A 68 -31.96 45.08 9.57
N SER A 69 -31.67 46.33 9.94
CA SER A 69 -32.20 47.54 9.31
C SER A 69 -31.38 47.85 8.06
N GLN A 70 -32.08 48.06 6.94
CA GLN A 70 -31.60 48.80 5.75
C GLN A 70 -31.46 50.26 6.12
N ASP A 71 -30.34 50.89 5.74
CA ASP A 71 -30.39 52.19 5.07
C ASP A 71 -29.07 52.62 4.43
N SER A 72 -29.29 53.22 3.26
CA SER A 72 -28.55 54.26 2.55
C SER A 72 -27.25 53.92 1.81
N ALA A 73 -27.45 53.92 0.52
CA ALA A 73 -26.52 54.09 -0.55
C ALA A 73 -25.77 55.43 -0.56
N ARG A 74 -24.51 55.44 -0.91
CA ARG A 74 -23.90 56.32 -1.88
C ARG A 74 -22.45 55.91 -2.25
N PRO A 75 -22.02 56.20 -3.46
CA PRO A 75 -20.88 55.54 -4.10
C PRO A 75 -19.54 56.31 -3.90
N PHE A 76 -18.45 55.60 -3.80
CA PHE A 76 -17.12 56.19 -4.06
C PHE A 76 -16.41 55.48 -5.19
N THR A 77 -16.02 56.32 -6.10
CA THR A 77 -15.31 56.09 -7.35
C THR A 77 -13.92 55.51 -7.16
N ARG A 78 -13.52 54.70 -8.19
CA ARG A 78 -12.14 54.28 -8.45
C ARG A 78 -11.20 55.47 -8.64
N PRO A 79 -9.84 55.28 -8.52
CA PRO A 79 -9.08 55.19 -9.76
C PRO A 79 -8.11 53.99 -9.82
N ALA A 80 -7.92 53.56 -11.08
CA ALA A 80 -6.86 52.67 -11.48
C ALA A 80 -5.53 53.43 -11.65
N PRO A 81 -4.38 52.81 -11.52
CA PRO A 81 -3.15 53.34 -12.10
C PRO A 81 -2.78 52.63 -13.40
N GLU A 82 -2.31 53.50 -14.25
CA GLU A 82 -1.90 53.44 -15.64
C GLU A 82 -0.81 52.41 -15.96
N LEU A 83 -0.92 51.87 -17.16
CA LEU A 83 0.19 51.33 -17.95
C LEU A 83 1.22 52.42 -18.26
N GLN A 84 2.47 52.20 -17.96
CA GLN A 84 3.57 52.87 -18.61
C GLN A 84 4.36 51.94 -19.50
N LEU A 85 4.19 52.17 -20.80
CA LEU A 85 5.06 51.74 -21.89
C LEU A 85 6.39 52.45 -21.79
N LEU A 86 7.53 51.77 -21.88
CA LEU A 86 8.83 52.35 -22.24
C LEU A 86 9.54 51.45 -23.26
N HIS A 87 9.47 51.93 -24.46
CA HIS A 87 10.43 52.04 -25.57
C HIS A 87 11.71 51.19 -25.58
N SER A 88 11.84 50.44 -26.66
CA SER A 88 13.12 50.09 -27.30
C SER A 88 13.77 51.31 -27.97
N PRO A 89 15.09 51.33 -28.19
CA PRO A 89 15.66 51.42 -29.53
C PRO A 89 17.10 50.80 -29.67
N PRO A 90 17.80 51.01 -30.81
CA PRO A 90 17.82 50.13 -32.00
C PRO A 90 19.25 49.70 -32.45
N HIS A 91 19.27 48.79 -33.44
CA HIS A 91 20.24 48.54 -34.50
C HIS A 91 21.75 48.80 -34.37
N ARG A 92 22.56 47.84 -34.75
CA ARG A 92 23.63 48.01 -35.75
C ARG A 92 23.87 46.76 -36.62
N LYS A 93 24.02 47.09 -37.93
CA LYS A 93 24.29 46.24 -39.07
C LYS A 93 25.73 45.81 -39.19
N ALA A 94 26.00 44.71 -39.90
CA ALA A 94 26.97 44.53 -40.99
C ALA A 94 26.74 43.13 -41.55
N GLN A 95 26.30 42.97 -42.83
CA GLN A 95 26.95 42.96 -44.14
C GLN A 95 27.99 41.83 -44.23
N GLY A 96 27.92 40.90 -45.12
CA GLY A 96 27.82 40.81 -46.54
C GLY A 96 27.92 39.35 -46.93
N THR A 97 27.42 39.11 -48.01
CA THR A 97 27.62 38.83 -49.41
C THR A 97 27.56 37.38 -49.81
N ALA A 98 26.59 37.06 -50.65
CA ALA A 98 26.54 36.86 -52.10
C ALA A 98 26.68 35.39 -52.46
N GLY A 99 25.82 34.84 -53.29
CA GLY A 99 25.57 34.68 -54.69
C GLY A 99 24.61 33.54 -54.93
N VAL A 100 23.47 33.74 -55.58
CA VAL A 100 23.20 33.52 -57.02
C VAL A 100 23.23 32.02 -57.34
N ASP A 101 22.18 31.39 -57.86
CA ASP A 101 21.31 31.72 -58.99
C ASP A 101 20.20 30.64 -59.14
N ARG A 102 18.99 31.11 -59.54
CA ARG A 102 18.01 30.62 -60.49
C ARG A 102 17.90 29.13 -60.81
N THR A 103 16.69 28.56 -60.84
CA THR A 103 15.68 28.73 -61.88
C THR A 103 14.37 28.03 -61.56
N ARG A 104 13.27 28.72 -61.72
CA ARG A 104 11.95 28.19 -62.12
C ARG A 104 11.89 28.08 -63.63
N PRO A 105 10.92 27.40 -64.33
CA PRO A 105 9.49 27.60 -64.17
C PRO A 105 8.52 26.42 -64.51
N LEU A 106 7.26 26.57 -64.08
CA LEU A 106 5.97 26.54 -64.82
C LEU A 106 5.46 25.27 -65.55
N GLY A 107 4.22 24.96 -65.35
CA GLY A 107 3.22 24.37 -66.21
C GLY A 107 2.22 23.49 -65.45
N LEU A 108 1.09 23.87 -65.00
CA LEU A 108 -0.23 24.26 -65.54
C LEU A 108 -0.96 23.11 -66.29
N LEU A 109 -2.27 23.01 -65.88
CA LEU A 109 -3.45 22.42 -66.53
C LEU A 109 -3.84 21.01 -65.99
N ALA A 110 -4.89 20.91 -65.26
CA ALA A 110 -6.35 21.15 -65.38
C ALA A 110 -7.09 20.08 -66.22
N ARG A 111 -8.20 19.68 -65.62
CA ARG A 111 -9.45 19.16 -66.18
C ARG A 111 -9.76 17.69 -65.99
N THR A 112 -10.74 17.46 -65.18
CA THR A 112 -12.19 17.19 -65.38
C THR A 112 -12.57 15.76 -65.72
N ALA A 113 -13.32 15.18 -64.79
CA ALA A 113 -14.73 14.77 -64.92
C ALA A 113 -15.05 13.48 -65.70
N THR A 114 -15.93 12.77 -65.09
CA THR A 114 -17.10 12.03 -65.56
C THR A 114 -17.10 10.50 -65.34
N SER A 115 -18.06 10.11 -64.52
CA SER A 115 -18.71 8.81 -64.61
C SER A 115 -19.45 8.69 -65.96
N PRO A 116 -19.79 7.47 -66.43
CA PRO A 116 -21.14 6.97 -66.21
C PRO A 116 -21.32 5.43 -66.12
N LEU A 117 -22.35 5.02 -65.40
CA LEU A 117 -23.50 4.13 -65.71
C LEU A 117 -23.29 2.80 -66.47
N ALA A 118 -23.72 1.74 -65.78
CA ALA A 118 -24.64 0.71 -66.25
C ALA A 118 -24.28 -0.23 -67.40
N LEU A 119 -24.36 -1.52 -67.14
CA LEU A 119 -25.13 -2.38 -68.04
C LEU A 119 -25.50 -3.70 -67.33
N MET A 120 -26.77 -3.99 -67.45
CA MET A 120 -27.49 -5.21 -67.12
C MET A 120 -26.94 -6.44 -67.86
N GLY A 121 -27.00 -7.58 -67.18
CA GLY A 121 -26.84 -8.89 -67.82
C GLY A 121 -27.69 -9.89 -67.06
N THR A 122 -28.90 -10.06 -67.55
CA THR A 122 -29.84 -11.18 -67.28
C THR A 122 -29.25 -12.47 -67.78
N VAL A 123 -29.54 -13.60 -67.09
CA VAL A 123 -29.95 -14.88 -67.65
C VAL A 123 -29.93 -15.95 -66.55
N SER A 124 -31.08 -16.48 -66.28
CA SER A 124 -31.60 -17.79 -66.56
C SER A 124 -31.67 -18.79 -65.43
N SER A 125 -32.91 -19.00 -65.11
CA SER A 125 -33.43 -20.08 -64.30
C SER A 125 -32.91 -21.47 -64.65
N ARG A 126 -32.44 -22.24 -63.69
CA ARG A 126 -32.67 -23.70 -63.66
C ARG A 126 -33.26 -24.14 -62.32
N ARG A 127 -34.55 -24.51 -62.38
CA ARG A 127 -35.22 -25.29 -61.33
C ARG A 127 -34.56 -26.66 -61.29
N SER A 128 -34.10 -27.14 -60.19
CA SER A 128 -33.90 -28.51 -59.86
C SER A 128 -34.75 -28.87 -58.65
N TRP A 129 -35.69 -29.69 -58.88
CA TRP A 129 -36.53 -30.31 -57.90
C TRP A 129 -35.73 -31.30 -57.08
N TRP A 130 -35.72 -31.13 -55.78
CA TRP A 130 -35.34 -32.12 -54.83
C TRP A 130 -36.59 -32.64 -54.13
N PRO A 131 -36.73 -33.98 -53.95
CA PRO A 131 -38.00 -34.56 -53.51
C PRO A 131 -38.23 -34.38 -52.02
N LEU A 132 -39.47 -34.02 -51.70
CA LEU A 132 -40.04 -33.78 -50.38
C LEU A 132 -39.78 -34.88 -49.29
N PRO A 133 -39.43 -36.10 -49.57
CA PRO A 133 -39.26 -37.12 -48.53
C PRO A 133 -37.96 -37.01 -47.75
N LEU A 134 -36.96 -36.31 -48.24
CA LEU A 134 -35.69 -36.10 -47.46
C LEU A 134 -35.80 -35.00 -46.39
N LEU A 135 -36.68 -34.06 -46.61
CA LEU A 135 -36.93 -32.98 -45.63
C LEU A 135 -37.74 -33.48 -44.42
N LEU A 136 -38.63 -34.46 -44.65
CA LEU A 136 -39.41 -35.11 -43.57
C LEU A 136 -38.55 -36.06 -42.73
N LEU A 137 -37.55 -36.72 -43.36
CA LEU A 137 -36.61 -37.58 -42.62
C LEU A 137 -35.60 -36.77 -41.78
N LEU A 138 -35.22 -35.56 -42.22
CA LEU A 138 -34.39 -34.65 -41.46
C LEU A 138 -35.14 -34.03 -40.26
N LEU A 139 -36.45 -33.82 -40.40
CA LEU A 139 -37.31 -33.30 -39.31
C LEU A 139 -37.69 -34.38 -38.27
N LEU A 140 -37.55 -35.67 -38.62
CA LEU A 140 -37.77 -36.78 -37.68
C LEU A 140 -36.49 -37.21 -36.95
N LEU A 141 -35.31 -36.74 -37.41
CA LEU A 141 -34.01 -36.95 -36.73
C LEU A 141 -33.58 -35.78 -35.84
N LEU A 142 -34.28 -34.66 -35.93
CA LEU A 142 -34.18 -33.53 -35.03
C LEU A 142 -35.37 -33.55 -34.06
N GLY A 143 -35.47 -34.60 -33.27
CA GLY A 143 -36.34 -34.62 -32.10
C GLY A 143 -35.86 -33.60 -31.06
N PRO A 144 -36.71 -33.13 -30.18
CA PRO A 144 -36.55 -31.87 -29.43
C PRO A 144 -35.37 -31.95 -28.45
N ALA A 145 -34.26 -31.43 -28.88
CA ALA A 145 -33.10 -31.13 -28.00
C ALA A 145 -33.23 -29.74 -27.32
N GLY A 146 -34.45 -29.21 -27.26
CA GLY A 146 -34.74 -27.89 -26.71
C GLY A 146 -35.55 -27.86 -25.41
N ALA A 147 -35.74 -29.03 -24.77
CA ALA A 147 -36.57 -29.11 -23.54
C ALA A 147 -35.88 -29.84 -22.38
N ARG A 148 -34.54 -29.83 -22.34
CA ARG A 148 -33.75 -30.42 -21.23
C ARG A 148 -32.86 -29.47 -20.50
N ALA A 149 -32.98 -28.16 -20.72
CA ALA A 149 -32.20 -27.14 -20.00
C ALA A 149 -33.01 -26.40 -18.91
N GLN A 150 -34.22 -26.88 -18.60
CA GLN A 150 -35.07 -26.22 -17.60
C GLN A 150 -35.57 -27.20 -16.50
N GLU A 151 -35.18 -28.46 -16.56
CA GLU A 151 -35.51 -29.45 -15.50
C GLU A 151 -34.31 -29.72 -14.53
N ASP A 152 -33.09 -29.25 -14.82
CA ASP A 152 -31.93 -29.48 -13.94
C ASP A 152 -31.79 -28.38 -12.84
N GLU A 153 -32.51 -27.26 -12.89
CA GLU A 153 -32.50 -26.25 -11.80
C GLU A 153 -33.43 -26.65 -10.64
N ASP A 154 -34.50 -27.42 -10.88
CA ASP A 154 -35.41 -27.85 -9.81
C ASP A 154 -34.91 -29.12 -9.07
N GLY A 155 -34.06 -29.92 -9.68
CA GLY A 155 -33.41 -31.06 -9.05
C GLY A 155 -32.35 -30.69 -8.00
N ASP A 156 -31.58 -29.67 -8.29
CA ASP A 156 -30.56 -29.12 -7.35
C ASP A 156 -31.20 -28.50 -6.12
N TYR A 157 -32.43 -27.99 -6.22
CA TYR A 157 -33.15 -27.38 -5.09
C TYR A 157 -33.67 -28.43 -4.09
N GLU A 158 -34.24 -29.54 -4.57
CA GLU A 158 -34.72 -30.64 -3.71
C GLU A 158 -33.55 -31.39 -3.05
N GLU A 159 -32.45 -31.59 -3.76
CA GLU A 159 -31.22 -32.19 -3.20
C GLU A 159 -30.59 -31.29 -2.16
N LEU A 160 -30.60 -29.97 -2.38
CA LEU A 160 -30.11 -28.98 -1.44
C LEU A 160 -30.95 -28.92 -0.15
N VAL A 161 -32.29 -29.00 -0.28
CA VAL A 161 -33.24 -29.03 0.85
C VAL A 161 -33.13 -30.35 1.63
N LEU A 162 -32.90 -31.49 0.95
CA LEU A 162 -32.67 -32.77 1.59
C LEU A 162 -31.31 -32.84 2.33
N ALA A 163 -30.28 -32.27 1.74
CA ALA A 163 -28.97 -32.19 2.37
C ALA A 163 -28.99 -31.34 3.67
N LEU A 164 -29.80 -30.28 3.70
CA LEU A 164 -29.95 -29.43 4.88
C LEU A 164 -30.79 -30.11 5.99
N ARG A 165 -31.78 -30.94 5.63
CA ARG A 165 -32.53 -31.72 6.62
C ARG A 165 -31.69 -32.80 7.30
N SER A 166 -30.69 -33.35 6.61
CA SER A 166 -29.76 -34.33 7.20
C SER A 166 -28.68 -33.73 8.08
N GLU A 167 -28.43 -32.40 8.00
CA GLU A 167 -27.45 -31.67 8.85
C GLU A 167 -28.11 -31.05 10.13
N GLU A 168 -29.44 -30.89 10.15
CA GLU A 168 -30.16 -30.37 11.34
C GLU A 168 -30.26 -31.38 12.47
N ASP A 169 -30.13 -32.69 12.18
CA ASP A 169 -30.22 -33.75 13.18
C ASP A 169 -28.92 -34.12 13.91
N GLY A 170 -27.85 -33.43 13.60
CA GLY A 170 -26.55 -33.78 14.18
C GLY A 170 -25.60 -32.61 14.48
N LEU A 171 -25.98 -31.61 15.21
CA LEU A 171 -25.01 -30.75 15.95
C LEU A 171 -25.71 -29.61 16.67
N ALA A 172 -26.13 -29.88 17.92
CA ALA A 172 -26.27 -28.85 18.93
C ALA A 172 -24.86 -28.50 19.45
N GLU A 173 -24.12 -27.71 18.73
CA GLU A 173 -22.92 -27.05 19.28
C GLU A 173 -23.35 -25.80 20.07
N ALA A 174 -22.91 -25.75 21.30
CA ALA A 174 -23.08 -24.64 22.22
C ALA A 174 -22.50 -23.34 21.59
N PRO A 175 -23.08 -22.16 21.86
CA PRO A 175 -22.57 -20.91 21.37
C PRO A 175 -21.21 -20.62 22.04
N GLU A 176 -20.13 -20.81 21.31
CA GLU A 176 -18.85 -20.21 21.66
C GLU A 176 -19.02 -18.69 21.64
N HIS A 177 -18.57 -18.02 22.70
CA HIS A 177 -18.46 -16.56 22.77
C HIS A 177 -17.41 -16.07 21.74
N GLY A 178 -17.78 -16.10 20.47
CA GLY A 178 -16.98 -15.61 19.36
C GLY A 178 -17.33 -14.14 19.07
N THR A 179 -16.33 -13.36 18.74
CA THR A 179 -16.44 -12.01 18.20
C THR A 179 -17.49 -11.96 17.07
N THR A 180 -18.52 -11.12 17.24
CA THR A 180 -19.55 -10.91 16.23
C THR A 180 -18.93 -10.45 14.92
N ALA A 181 -19.28 -11.10 13.82
CA ALA A 181 -18.84 -10.71 12.48
C ALA A 181 -19.20 -9.25 12.18
N THR A 182 -18.30 -8.53 11.49
CA THR A 182 -18.47 -7.10 11.22
C THR A 182 -18.85 -6.84 9.77
N PHE A 183 -19.63 -5.79 9.54
CA PHE A 183 -19.99 -5.33 8.20
C PHE A 183 -19.19 -4.10 7.82
N HIS A 184 -18.57 -4.13 6.64
CA HIS A 184 -17.78 -3.05 6.07
C HIS A 184 -18.40 -2.56 4.76
N ARG A 185 -18.31 -1.26 4.51
CA ARG A 185 -18.69 -0.66 3.23
C ARG A 185 -17.76 0.49 2.88
N CYS A 186 -17.65 0.77 1.59
CA CYS A 186 -16.89 1.91 1.09
C CYS A 186 -17.44 3.22 1.66
N ALA A 187 -16.55 4.09 2.17
CA ALA A 187 -16.91 5.40 2.69
C ALA A 187 -17.37 6.39 1.59
N LYS A 188 -17.08 6.11 0.33
CA LYS A 188 -17.45 6.93 -0.84
C LYS A 188 -18.74 6.36 -1.44
N ASP A 189 -19.91 6.88 -1.04
CA ASP A 189 -21.21 6.40 -1.49
C ASP A 189 -21.37 6.20 -3.01
N PRO A 190 -20.84 7.11 -3.89
CA PRO A 190 -20.95 6.92 -5.34
C PRO A 190 -20.17 5.71 -5.89
N TRP A 191 -19.26 5.15 -5.10
CA TRP A 191 -18.43 4.01 -5.52
C TRP A 191 -18.94 2.66 -5.04
N ARG A 192 -19.95 2.65 -4.18
CA ARG A 192 -20.56 1.44 -3.65
C ARG A 192 -21.31 0.66 -4.71
N LEU A 193 -21.32 -0.64 -4.61
CA LEU A 193 -22.08 -1.58 -5.45
C LEU A 193 -23.09 -2.36 -4.58
N PRO A 194 -24.21 -1.71 -4.18
CA PRO A 194 -25.20 -2.33 -3.31
C PRO A 194 -25.74 -3.62 -3.92
N GLY A 195 -25.86 -4.65 -3.08
CA GLY A 195 -26.38 -5.96 -3.48
C GLY A 195 -25.32 -6.98 -3.89
N THR A 196 -24.02 -6.58 -3.91
CA THR A 196 -22.89 -7.50 -4.11
C THR A 196 -21.99 -7.45 -2.89
N TYR A 197 -21.65 -8.60 -2.33
CA TYR A 197 -20.91 -8.69 -1.07
C TYR A 197 -19.82 -9.75 -1.13
N VAL A 198 -18.67 -9.45 -0.53
CA VAL A 198 -17.58 -10.39 -0.26
C VAL A 198 -17.74 -10.87 1.17
N VAL A 199 -18.04 -12.15 1.35
CA VAL A 199 -18.13 -12.80 2.66
C VAL A 199 -16.77 -13.44 2.94
N VAL A 200 -16.11 -13.01 4.01
CA VAL A 200 -14.79 -13.52 4.41
C VAL A 200 -14.95 -14.34 5.67
N LEU A 201 -14.39 -15.54 5.65
CA LEU A 201 -14.40 -16.46 6.77
C LEU A 201 -13.12 -16.33 7.59
N LYS A 202 -13.10 -16.86 8.79
CA LYS A 202 -11.93 -16.88 9.68
C LYS A 202 -10.75 -17.60 9.03
N GLU A 203 -9.52 -17.17 9.30
CA GLU A 203 -8.31 -17.62 8.59
C GLU A 203 -8.04 -19.14 8.70
N GLU A 204 -8.49 -19.78 9.72
CA GLU A 204 -8.33 -21.23 9.96
C GLU A 204 -9.33 -22.09 9.15
N THR A 205 -10.20 -21.45 8.37
CA THR A 205 -11.31 -22.14 7.70
C THR A 205 -10.83 -22.87 6.44
N HIS A 206 -11.11 -24.17 6.36
CA HIS A 206 -10.78 -25.01 5.22
C HIS A 206 -11.60 -24.58 3.97
N LEU A 207 -11.03 -24.76 2.79
CA LEU A 207 -11.65 -24.38 1.51
C LEU A 207 -13.06 -24.96 1.33
N SER A 208 -13.24 -26.25 1.67
CA SER A 208 -14.54 -26.94 1.62
C SER A 208 -15.60 -26.26 2.50
N GLN A 209 -15.19 -25.51 3.52
CA GLN A 209 -16.10 -24.80 4.41
C GLN A 209 -16.61 -23.50 3.76
N SER A 210 -15.82 -22.84 2.90
CA SER A 210 -16.29 -21.68 2.14
C SER A 210 -17.45 -22.04 1.22
N GLU A 211 -17.36 -23.18 0.51
CA GLU A 211 -18.44 -23.70 -0.31
C GLU A 211 -19.68 -24.08 0.51
N ARG A 212 -19.49 -24.79 1.63
CA ARG A 212 -20.61 -25.16 2.52
C ARG A 212 -21.33 -23.93 3.07
N THR A 213 -20.56 -22.92 3.52
CA THR A 213 -21.13 -21.68 4.06
C THR A 213 -21.87 -20.90 2.99
N ALA A 214 -21.34 -20.86 1.74
CA ALA A 214 -22.01 -20.26 0.60
C ALA A 214 -23.36 -20.95 0.28
N ARG A 215 -23.36 -22.30 0.19
CA ARG A 215 -24.59 -23.09 -0.02
C ARG A 215 -25.59 -22.92 1.12
N ARG A 216 -25.12 -22.90 2.38
CA ARG A 216 -25.98 -22.65 3.56
C ARG A 216 -26.64 -21.29 3.50
N LEU A 217 -25.91 -20.23 3.11
CA LEU A 217 -26.48 -18.91 2.90
C LEU A 217 -27.58 -18.94 1.82
N GLN A 218 -27.30 -19.58 0.69
CA GLN A 218 -28.22 -19.71 -0.43
C GLN A 218 -29.53 -20.41 -0.01
N ALA A 219 -29.42 -21.52 0.69
CA ALA A 219 -30.59 -22.27 1.16
C ALA A 219 -31.40 -21.51 2.20
N GLN A 220 -30.76 -20.85 3.19
CA GLN A 220 -31.45 -20.04 4.20
C GLN A 220 -32.12 -18.81 3.58
N ALA A 221 -31.54 -18.22 2.54
CA ALA A 221 -32.14 -17.12 1.79
C ALA A 221 -33.37 -17.59 0.99
N ALA A 222 -33.24 -18.72 0.28
CA ALA A 222 -34.34 -19.31 -0.48
C ALA A 222 -35.56 -19.67 0.42
N HIS A 223 -35.29 -20.24 1.61
CA HIS A 223 -36.33 -20.51 2.59
C HIS A 223 -37.09 -19.23 3.06
N ARG A 224 -36.44 -18.07 2.98
CA ARG A 224 -37.06 -16.76 3.27
C ARG A 224 -37.66 -16.07 2.03
N GLY A 225 -37.69 -16.72 0.89
CA GLY A 225 -38.19 -16.19 -0.37
C GLY A 225 -37.27 -15.23 -1.10
N TYR A 226 -35.98 -15.20 -0.75
CA TYR A 226 -34.96 -14.35 -1.41
C TYR A 226 -34.12 -15.17 -2.39
N LEU A 227 -33.91 -14.61 -3.58
CA LEU A 227 -32.94 -15.15 -4.55
C LEU A 227 -31.54 -14.63 -4.20
N THR A 228 -30.58 -15.56 -4.09
CA THR A 228 -29.18 -15.27 -3.92
C THR A 228 -28.38 -16.01 -4.99
N LYS A 229 -27.31 -15.40 -5.47
CA LYS A 229 -26.40 -16.01 -6.44
C LYS A 229 -24.97 -15.95 -5.92
N ILE A 230 -24.35 -17.10 -5.74
CA ILE A 230 -22.91 -17.18 -5.49
C ILE A 230 -22.21 -16.91 -6.81
N LEU A 231 -21.43 -15.84 -6.86
CA LEU A 231 -20.71 -15.42 -8.06
C LEU A 231 -19.33 -16.06 -8.15
N HIS A 232 -18.68 -16.25 -7.00
CA HIS A 232 -17.34 -16.84 -6.95
C HIS A 232 -17.03 -17.36 -5.53
N VAL A 233 -16.29 -18.47 -5.44
CA VAL A 233 -15.68 -18.95 -4.18
C VAL A 233 -14.17 -18.81 -4.32
N PHE A 234 -13.52 -18.10 -3.38
CA PHE A 234 -12.09 -17.84 -3.44
C PHE A 234 -11.29 -19.05 -2.98
N HIS A 235 -10.26 -19.41 -3.75
CA HIS A 235 -9.42 -20.58 -3.51
C HIS A 235 -7.96 -20.15 -3.27
N GLY A 236 -7.51 -20.14 -2.02
CA GLY A 236 -6.12 -19.92 -1.64
C GLY A 236 -5.67 -18.47 -1.48
N LEU A 237 -6.46 -17.49 -1.90
CA LEU A 237 -6.18 -16.08 -1.66
C LEU A 237 -6.74 -15.62 -0.30
N LEU A 238 -8.01 -15.92 -0.06
CA LEU A 238 -8.70 -15.71 1.19
C LEU A 238 -9.78 -16.79 1.37
N PRO A 239 -10.12 -17.21 2.60
CA PRO A 239 -11.26 -18.08 2.82
C PRO A 239 -12.54 -17.26 2.69
N GLY A 240 -13.38 -17.54 1.70
CA GLY A 240 -14.59 -16.75 1.50
C GLY A 240 -15.20 -16.90 0.12
N PHE A 241 -16.24 -16.11 -0.14
CA PHE A 241 -16.98 -16.15 -1.41
C PHE A 241 -17.60 -14.80 -1.73
N LEU A 242 -17.85 -14.57 -3.02
CA LEU A 242 -18.58 -13.42 -3.56
C LEU A 242 -20.04 -13.82 -3.79
N VAL A 243 -20.98 -13.01 -3.28
CA VAL A 243 -22.41 -13.28 -3.37
C VAL A 243 -23.20 -12.05 -3.82
N LYS A 244 -24.18 -12.26 -4.72
CA LYS A 244 -25.19 -11.27 -5.03
C LYS A 244 -26.46 -11.58 -4.24
N MET A 245 -26.89 -10.65 -3.36
CA MET A 245 -28.05 -10.86 -2.47
C MET A 245 -28.70 -9.52 -2.09
N SER A 246 -29.93 -9.57 -1.57
CA SER A 246 -30.57 -8.37 -0.96
C SER A 246 -29.85 -7.95 0.31
N GLY A 247 -29.81 -6.64 0.58
CA GLY A 247 -29.32 -6.08 1.84
C GLY A 247 -30.04 -6.59 3.08
N ASP A 248 -31.30 -7.04 2.95
CA ASP A 248 -32.11 -7.63 4.03
C ASP A 248 -31.52 -8.95 4.57
N LEU A 249 -30.69 -9.63 3.74
CA LEU A 249 -30.02 -10.87 4.13
C LEU A 249 -28.68 -10.63 4.85
N LEU A 250 -28.22 -9.39 4.95
CA LEU A 250 -26.92 -9.08 5.55
C LEU A 250 -26.84 -9.56 7.00
N GLU A 251 -27.90 -9.33 7.77
CA GLU A 251 -27.96 -9.77 9.17
C GLU A 251 -27.96 -11.31 9.32
N LEU A 252 -28.58 -12.00 8.37
CA LEU A 252 -28.52 -13.46 8.28
C LEU A 252 -27.12 -13.94 7.98
N ALA A 253 -26.47 -13.32 6.98
CA ALA A 253 -25.12 -13.70 6.54
C ALA A 253 -24.06 -13.44 7.63
N LEU A 254 -24.18 -12.36 8.40
CA LEU A 254 -23.30 -12.05 9.53
C LEU A 254 -23.40 -13.06 10.68
N LYS A 255 -24.53 -13.76 10.80
CA LYS A 255 -24.77 -14.78 11.82
C LYS A 255 -24.34 -16.19 11.43
N LEU A 256 -23.85 -16.38 10.20
CA LEU A 256 -23.36 -17.68 9.75
C LEU A 256 -22.08 -18.08 10.51
N PRO A 257 -21.91 -19.36 10.83
CA PRO A 257 -20.70 -19.83 11.48
C PRO A 257 -19.48 -19.56 10.60
N HIS A 258 -18.36 -19.33 11.24
CA HIS A 258 -17.06 -19.06 10.59
C HIS A 258 -16.94 -17.73 9.83
N VAL A 259 -18.00 -16.91 9.69
CA VAL A 259 -17.88 -15.58 9.10
C VAL A 259 -17.08 -14.67 10.02
N ASP A 260 -16.03 -14.06 9.49
CA ASP A 260 -15.21 -13.06 10.18
C ASP A 260 -15.73 -11.65 9.90
N TYR A 261 -15.95 -11.33 8.62
CA TYR A 261 -16.58 -10.07 8.22
C TYR A 261 -17.23 -10.18 6.83
N ILE A 262 -18.10 -9.23 6.53
CA ILE A 262 -18.70 -9.05 5.20
C ILE A 262 -18.36 -7.64 4.71
N GLU A 263 -17.93 -7.52 3.45
CA GLU A 263 -17.68 -6.23 2.81
C GLU A 263 -18.57 -6.04 1.59
N GLU A 264 -19.26 -4.87 1.51
CA GLU A 264 -19.98 -4.48 0.31
C GLU A 264 -19.00 -4.18 -0.82
N ASP A 265 -19.23 -4.73 -1.99
CA ASP A 265 -18.37 -4.51 -3.16
C ASP A 265 -18.35 -3.03 -3.58
N SER A 266 -17.26 -2.59 -4.16
CA SER A 266 -17.10 -1.20 -4.58
C SER A 266 -16.29 -1.06 -5.87
N SER A 267 -16.46 0.08 -6.54
CA SER A 267 -15.74 0.41 -7.77
C SER A 267 -14.30 0.82 -7.51
N VAL A 268 -13.41 0.37 -8.39
CA VAL A 268 -12.02 0.81 -8.51
C VAL A 268 -11.81 1.44 -9.90
N PHE A 269 -10.86 2.37 -10.03
CA PHE A 269 -10.71 3.18 -11.24
C PHE A 269 -9.26 3.23 -11.70
N ALA A 270 -9.06 3.19 -13.04
CA ALA A 270 -7.78 3.46 -13.69
C ALA A 270 -7.36 4.92 -13.50
N GLN A 271 -6.07 5.15 -13.36
CA GLN A 271 -5.49 6.48 -13.16
C GLN A 271 -4.41 6.75 -14.23
N SER A 272 -4.41 7.86 -14.93
CA SER A 272 -3.57 8.09 -16.12
C SER A 272 -2.87 9.46 -16.22
N ILE A 273 -1.78 9.59 -16.83
CA ILE A 273 -0.98 10.46 -17.70
C ILE A 273 0.56 10.39 -17.57
N PRO A 274 1.38 10.68 -18.60
CA PRO A 274 2.79 10.34 -18.75
C PRO A 274 3.92 11.34 -18.56
N TRP A 275 5.15 10.87 -18.15
CA TRP A 275 6.44 11.55 -18.16
C TRP A 275 7.65 10.61 -18.00
N ASN A 276 8.92 10.97 -18.06
CA ASN A 276 10.00 10.35 -18.76
C ASN A 276 11.15 9.68 -17.97
N LEU A 277 11.88 8.80 -18.69
CA LEU A 277 12.95 7.93 -18.20
C LEU A 277 14.20 8.72 -17.70
N GLU A 278 14.43 9.92 -18.25
CA GLU A 278 15.60 10.72 -17.88
C GLU A 278 15.63 11.04 -16.39
N ARG A 279 14.46 11.31 -15.81
CA ARG A 279 14.38 11.68 -14.38
C ARG A 279 14.72 10.54 -13.43
N ILE A 280 14.42 9.31 -13.79
CA ILE A 280 14.74 8.15 -12.96
C ILE A 280 16.17 7.66 -13.13
N THR A 281 16.90 8.18 -14.13
CA THR A 281 18.28 7.78 -14.43
C THR A 281 19.26 8.57 -13.56
N PRO A 282 20.19 7.92 -12.83
CA PRO A 282 21.18 8.64 -12.05
C PRO A 282 22.02 9.58 -12.90
N PRO A 283 22.47 10.75 -12.38
CA PRO A 283 23.20 11.77 -13.16
C PRO A 283 24.51 11.28 -13.82
N ARG A 284 24.99 10.10 -13.45
CA ARG A 284 26.20 9.49 -14.01
C ARG A 284 25.96 8.74 -15.32
N TYR A 285 24.71 8.46 -15.66
CA TYR A 285 24.35 7.82 -16.92
C TYR A 285 23.85 8.89 -17.90
N ARG A 286 24.32 8.85 -19.13
CA ARG A 286 23.72 9.66 -20.20
C ARG A 286 22.39 9.06 -20.63
N ALA A 287 21.41 9.89 -20.91
CA ALA A 287 20.07 9.44 -21.33
C ALA A 287 20.08 8.56 -22.60
N ASP A 288 21.07 8.78 -23.47
CA ASP A 288 21.34 8.02 -24.69
C ASP A 288 22.02 6.65 -24.44
N GLU A 289 22.55 6.42 -23.23
CA GLU A 289 23.18 5.16 -22.81
C GLU A 289 22.30 4.29 -21.90
N TYR A 290 20.99 4.61 -21.73
CA TYR A 290 20.10 3.80 -20.95
C TYR A 290 19.91 2.40 -21.54
N GLN A 291 20.87 1.54 -21.28
CA GLN A 291 20.82 0.11 -21.56
C GLN A 291 21.09 -0.66 -20.25
N PRO A 292 20.04 -0.88 -19.45
CA PRO A 292 20.21 -1.65 -18.23
C PRO A 292 20.66 -3.07 -18.57
N PRO A 293 21.63 -3.64 -17.84
CA PRO A 293 21.97 -5.04 -17.98
C PRO A 293 20.69 -5.88 -17.85
N ASP A 294 20.47 -6.81 -18.75
CA ASP A 294 19.32 -7.74 -18.80
C ASP A 294 17.92 -7.11 -18.90
N GLY A 295 17.78 -5.79 -18.79
CA GLY A 295 16.51 -5.05 -18.98
C GLY A 295 15.28 -5.57 -18.23
N GLY A 296 15.45 -6.36 -17.17
CA GLY A 296 14.34 -6.97 -16.45
C GLY A 296 13.90 -8.35 -16.99
N SER A 297 14.71 -9.00 -17.85
CA SER A 297 14.31 -10.19 -18.63
C SER A 297 13.93 -11.42 -17.80
N LEU A 298 14.39 -11.53 -16.55
CA LEU A 298 14.05 -12.63 -15.64
C LEU A 298 12.72 -12.43 -14.89
N VAL A 299 12.06 -11.27 -15.05
CA VAL A 299 10.90 -10.89 -14.28
C VAL A 299 9.63 -10.92 -15.12
N GLU A 300 8.58 -11.51 -14.57
CA GLU A 300 7.24 -11.45 -15.13
C GLU A 300 6.40 -10.40 -14.38
N VAL A 301 5.82 -9.45 -15.13
CA VAL A 301 4.97 -8.39 -14.57
C VAL A 301 3.52 -8.66 -14.91
N TYR A 302 2.65 -8.86 -13.92
CA TYR A 302 1.20 -8.94 -14.10
C TYR A 302 0.59 -7.53 -14.00
N LEU A 303 -0.16 -7.14 -15.01
CA LEU A 303 -0.89 -5.87 -15.06
C LEU A 303 -2.39 -6.13 -14.93
N LEU A 304 -3.01 -5.62 -13.87
CA LEU A 304 -4.46 -5.65 -13.66
C LEU A 304 -5.06 -4.32 -14.10
N ASP A 305 -5.62 -4.29 -15.32
CA ASP A 305 -6.03 -3.04 -15.96
C ASP A 305 -7.17 -3.25 -16.97
N THR A 306 -7.30 -2.36 -17.94
CA THR A 306 -8.11 -2.52 -19.15
C THR A 306 -7.48 -3.58 -20.07
N SER A 307 -8.07 -3.81 -21.24
CA SER A 307 -7.42 -4.57 -22.34
C SER A 307 -6.10 -3.92 -22.75
N ILE A 308 -5.27 -4.66 -23.49
CA ILE A 308 -4.01 -4.20 -24.07
C ILE A 308 -3.97 -4.53 -25.56
N GLN A 309 -3.52 -3.59 -26.38
CA GLN A 309 -3.17 -3.82 -27.78
C GLN A 309 -1.78 -4.46 -27.86
N SER A 310 -1.70 -5.78 -27.76
CA SER A 310 -0.44 -6.54 -27.63
C SER A 310 0.43 -6.59 -28.90
N ASP A 311 -0.13 -6.22 -30.05
CA ASP A 311 0.57 -6.07 -31.34
C ASP A 311 1.21 -4.68 -31.55
N HIS A 312 1.14 -3.81 -30.56
CA HIS A 312 1.82 -2.52 -30.60
C HIS A 312 3.35 -2.70 -30.58
N ARG A 313 4.09 -2.01 -31.49
CA ARG A 313 5.55 -2.15 -31.68
C ARG A 313 6.37 -2.03 -30.37
N GLU A 314 5.89 -1.24 -29.42
CA GLU A 314 6.58 -1.03 -28.13
C GLU A 314 6.61 -2.30 -27.30
N ILE A 315 5.59 -3.14 -27.38
CA ILE A 315 5.34 -4.25 -26.45
C ILE A 315 5.17 -5.61 -27.15
N GLU A 316 5.17 -5.62 -28.47
CA GLU A 316 5.03 -6.84 -29.29
C GLU A 316 6.04 -7.91 -28.87
N GLY A 317 5.55 -9.15 -28.68
CA GLY A 317 6.34 -10.31 -28.29
C GLY A 317 6.72 -10.37 -26.80
N ARG A 318 6.40 -9.32 -26.00
CA ARG A 318 6.68 -9.28 -24.56
C ARG A 318 5.43 -9.25 -23.69
N VAL A 319 4.29 -8.86 -24.23
CA VAL A 319 3.02 -8.84 -23.52
C VAL A 319 2.13 -10.00 -23.96
N MET A 320 1.73 -10.83 -23.00
CA MET A 320 0.73 -11.88 -23.17
C MET A 320 -0.60 -11.39 -22.60
N VAL A 321 -1.59 -11.27 -23.46
CA VAL A 321 -2.99 -11.10 -23.04
C VAL A 321 -3.51 -12.44 -22.56
N THR A 322 -4.03 -12.50 -21.35
CA THR A 322 -4.66 -13.70 -20.79
C THR A 322 -6.15 -13.72 -21.10
N ASP A 323 -6.76 -14.92 -21.05
CA ASP A 323 -8.22 -15.09 -21.20
C ASP A 323 -9.00 -14.59 -19.95
N PHE A 324 -8.30 -13.99 -18.99
CA PHE A 324 -8.92 -13.49 -17.77
C PHE A 324 -9.66 -12.17 -18.03
N GLU A 325 -10.94 -12.17 -17.76
CA GLU A 325 -11.78 -10.98 -17.79
C GLU A 325 -12.79 -11.02 -16.62
N ASN A 326 -12.79 -9.98 -15.80
CA ASN A 326 -13.81 -9.76 -14.78
C ASN A 326 -14.04 -8.26 -14.60
N VAL A 327 -14.97 -7.73 -15.37
CA VAL A 327 -15.28 -6.31 -15.44
C VAL A 327 -16.78 -6.05 -15.20
N PRO A 328 -17.17 -4.92 -14.61
CA PRO A 328 -18.57 -4.52 -14.53
C PRO A 328 -19.10 -4.11 -15.90
N GLU A 329 -20.44 -4.10 -16.03
CA GLU A 329 -21.11 -3.56 -17.21
C GLU A 329 -20.76 -2.07 -17.42
N GLU A 330 -20.77 -1.64 -18.68
CA GLU A 330 -20.61 -0.21 -19.03
C GLU A 330 -21.85 0.56 -18.56
N ASP A 331 -21.64 1.61 -17.81
CA ASP A 331 -22.72 2.48 -17.37
C ASP A 331 -22.74 3.82 -18.15
N GLY A 332 -23.86 4.56 -18.11
CA GLY A 332 -24.01 5.83 -18.80
C GLY A 332 -23.13 6.96 -18.22
N THR A 333 -22.40 6.71 -17.13
CA THR A 333 -21.58 7.70 -16.43
C THR A 333 -20.13 7.61 -16.87
N ARG A 334 -19.63 8.64 -17.58
CA ARG A 334 -18.21 8.72 -17.93
C ARG A 334 -17.42 9.29 -16.75
N PHE A 335 -16.81 8.45 -15.93
CA PHE A 335 -15.94 8.89 -14.83
C PHE A 335 -14.58 9.39 -15.30
N HIS A 336 -14.07 8.88 -16.44
CA HIS A 336 -12.78 9.29 -17.01
C HIS A 336 -12.95 9.69 -18.47
N ARG A 337 -12.59 10.92 -18.79
CA ARG A 337 -12.67 11.46 -20.16
C ARG A 337 -11.66 10.86 -21.13
N GLN A 338 -10.72 10.04 -20.65
CA GLN A 338 -9.56 9.59 -21.43
C GLN A 338 -9.70 8.18 -22.02
N ALA A 339 -10.69 7.40 -21.66
CA ALA A 339 -10.93 6.09 -22.28
C ALA A 339 -11.65 6.28 -23.61
N SER A 340 -10.93 6.67 -24.65
CA SER A 340 -11.46 6.68 -26.02
C SER A 340 -11.61 5.27 -26.59
N LYS A 341 -10.83 4.32 -26.07
CA LYS A 341 -10.82 2.90 -26.46
C LYS A 341 -10.63 2.02 -25.24
N CYS A 342 -11.14 0.77 -25.31
CA CYS A 342 -11.10 -0.21 -24.22
C CYS A 342 -9.69 -0.71 -23.82
N ASP A 343 -8.67 -0.36 -24.55
CA ASP A 343 -7.29 -0.81 -24.40
C ASP A 343 -6.28 0.34 -24.21
N SER A 344 -6.75 1.58 -24.16
CA SER A 344 -5.88 2.76 -24.15
C SER A 344 -4.99 2.81 -22.89
N HIS A 345 -5.58 2.65 -21.69
CA HIS A 345 -4.84 2.79 -20.44
C HIS A 345 -3.86 1.64 -20.23
N GLY A 346 -4.29 0.39 -20.40
CA GLY A 346 -3.42 -0.79 -20.21
C GLY A 346 -2.28 -0.86 -21.23
N THR A 347 -2.53 -0.48 -22.51
CA THR A 347 -1.49 -0.41 -23.55
C THR A 347 -0.43 0.61 -23.20
N HIS A 348 -0.86 1.78 -22.73
CA HIS A 348 0.05 2.84 -22.31
C HIS A 348 0.95 2.38 -21.17
N LEU A 349 0.37 1.81 -20.10
CA LEU A 349 1.14 1.35 -18.95
C LEU A 349 2.08 0.20 -19.30
N ALA A 350 1.65 -0.75 -20.14
CA ALA A 350 2.53 -1.79 -20.65
C ALA A 350 3.75 -1.20 -21.38
N GLY A 351 3.53 -0.14 -22.17
CA GLY A 351 4.58 0.63 -22.80
C GLY A 351 5.54 1.29 -21.81
N VAL A 352 5.02 1.89 -20.72
CA VAL A 352 5.84 2.51 -19.67
C VAL A 352 6.68 1.48 -18.91
N VAL A 353 6.14 0.27 -18.63
CA VAL A 353 6.89 -0.78 -17.97
C VAL A 353 7.94 -1.40 -18.88
N SER A 354 7.53 -1.92 -20.06
CA SER A 354 8.37 -2.80 -20.88
C SER A 354 8.54 -2.35 -22.34
N GLY A 355 8.15 -1.11 -22.67
CA GLY A 355 8.26 -0.55 -24.01
C GLY A 355 9.70 -0.57 -24.57
N ARG A 356 9.83 -0.79 -25.87
CA ARG A 356 11.13 -0.81 -26.57
C ARG A 356 11.84 0.55 -26.47
N ASP A 357 11.11 1.63 -26.72
CA ASP A 357 11.63 3.00 -26.71
C ASP A 357 11.35 3.69 -25.38
N ALA A 358 10.11 3.64 -24.89
CA ALA A 358 9.62 4.37 -23.73
C ALA A 358 9.63 3.57 -22.40
N GLY A 359 9.94 2.28 -22.42
CA GLY A 359 9.84 1.43 -21.25
C GLY A 359 11.03 1.52 -20.29
N VAL A 360 10.76 1.35 -18.99
CA VAL A 360 11.78 1.29 -17.93
C VAL A 360 12.52 -0.04 -17.96
N ALA A 361 11.82 -1.17 -17.97
CA ALA A 361 12.36 -2.53 -17.97
C ALA A 361 12.14 -3.17 -19.33
N LYS A 362 12.95 -2.77 -20.30
CA LYS A 362 12.79 -3.11 -21.73
C LYS A 362 12.80 -4.60 -22.05
N GLY A 363 13.33 -5.44 -21.16
CA GLY A 363 13.38 -6.90 -21.31
C GLY A 363 12.27 -7.65 -20.53
N ALA A 364 11.55 -6.99 -19.65
CA ALA A 364 10.55 -7.62 -18.81
C ALA A 364 9.37 -8.19 -19.63
N SER A 365 8.94 -9.41 -19.29
CA SER A 365 7.72 -10.00 -19.84
C SER A 365 6.51 -9.58 -19.02
N MET A 366 5.36 -9.42 -19.69
CA MET A 366 4.14 -8.98 -19.03
C MET A 366 2.96 -9.90 -19.30
N ARG A 367 2.05 -10.00 -18.34
CA ARG A 367 0.73 -10.64 -18.49
C ARG A 367 -0.37 -9.67 -18.13
N SER A 368 -1.34 -9.51 -19.01
CA SER A 368 -2.49 -8.64 -18.79
C SER A 368 -3.68 -9.42 -18.26
N LEU A 369 -4.28 -8.92 -17.17
CA LEU A 369 -5.57 -9.36 -16.64
C LEU A 369 -6.57 -8.20 -16.73
N ARG A 370 -7.66 -8.39 -17.46
CA ARG A 370 -8.68 -7.36 -17.64
C ARG A 370 -9.61 -7.31 -16.42
N VAL A 371 -9.45 -6.28 -15.58
CA VAL A 371 -10.28 -6.00 -14.40
C VAL A 371 -11.02 -4.66 -14.50
N LEU A 372 -10.68 -3.84 -15.50
CA LEU A 372 -11.31 -2.55 -15.79
C LEU A 372 -12.05 -2.61 -17.13
N ASN A 373 -13.27 -2.09 -17.16
CA ASN A 373 -14.07 -1.98 -18.38
C ASN A 373 -13.56 -0.83 -19.29
N CYS A 374 -14.22 -0.59 -20.45
CA CYS A 374 -13.82 0.44 -21.41
C CYS A 374 -13.92 1.87 -20.86
N GLN A 375 -14.62 2.07 -19.75
CA GLN A 375 -14.70 3.34 -19.03
C GLN A 375 -13.61 3.49 -17.94
N GLY A 376 -12.73 2.50 -17.81
CA GLY A 376 -11.72 2.43 -16.75
C GLY A 376 -12.30 2.13 -15.37
N LYS A 377 -13.50 1.51 -15.31
CA LYS A 377 -14.20 1.15 -14.09
C LYS A 377 -14.04 -0.34 -13.81
N GLY A 378 -13.67 -0.69 -12.59
CA GLY A 378 -13.61 -2.06 -12.09
C GLY A 378 -14.33 -2.21 -10.76
N THR A 379 -14.21 -3.40 -10.16
CA THR A 379 -14.76 -3.71 -8.85
C THR A 379 -13.70 -4.32 -7.94
N VAL A 380 -13.89 -4.20 -6.62
CA VAL A 380 -13.04 -4.90 -5.64
C VAL A 380 -13.08 -6.41 -5.88
N SER A 381 -14.27 -6.96 -6.13
CA SER A 381 -14.44 -8.39 -6.42
C SER A 381 -13.68 -8.84 -7.68
N GLY A 382 -13.76 -8.08 -8.78
CA GLY A 382 -13.01 -8.36 -10.00
C GLY A 382 -11.50 -8.35 -9.77
N THR A 383 -11.01 -7.35 -9.01
CA THR A 383 -9.60 -7.27 -8.62
C THR A 383 -9.17 -8.46 -7.75
N LEU A 384 -10.00 -8.88 -6.78
CA LEU A 384 -9.74 -10.05 -5.94
C LEU A 384 -9.62 -11.34 -6.75
N ILE A 385 -10.54 -11.56 -7.70
CA ILE A 385 -10.52 -12.73 -8.58
C ILE A 385 -9.27 -12.71 -9.47
N GLY A 386 -8.85 -11.53 -9.95
CA GLY A 386 -7.58 -11.35 -10.66
C GLY A 386 -6.35 -11.72 -9.82
N LEU A 387 -6.30 -11.26 -8.57
CA LEU A 387 -5.22 -11.61 -7.64
C LEU A 387 -5.21 -13.12 -7.32
N GLU A 388 -6.39 -13.74 -7.21
CA GLU A 388 -6.50 -15.20 -7.04
C GLU A 388 -6.00 -15.95 -8.27
N PHE A 389 -6.32 -15.48 -9.47
CA PHE A 389 -5.80 -16.05 -10.73
C PHE A 389 -4.27 -16.03 -10.74
N ILE A 390 -3.64 -14.92 -10.36
CA ILE A 390 -2.17 -14.82 -10.26
C ILE A 390 -1.63 -15.84 -9.27
N ARG A 391 -2.23 -15.95 -8.10
CA ARG A 391 -1.82 -16.92 -7.08
C ARG A 391 -1.89 -18.36 -7.57
N LYS A 392 -2.96 -18.73 -8.28
CA LYS A 392 -3.13 -20.06 -8.90
C LYS A 392 -2.07 -20.29 -9.99
N SER A 393 -1.82 -19.30 -10.83
CA SER A 393 -0.78 -19.37 -11.89
C SER A 393 0.61 -19.59 -11.31
N GLN A 394 0.97 -18.90 -10.24
CA GLN A 394 2.24 -19.07 -9.53
C GLN A 394 2.42 -20.48 -8.95
N LEU A 395 1.34 -21.10 -8.44
CA LEU A 395 1.40 -22.46 -7.91
C LEU A 395 1.58 -23.52 -8.99
N VAL A 396 1.00 -23.31 -10.18
CA VAL A 396 1.06 -24.25 -11.31
C VAL A 396 2.37 -24.13 -12.08
N ARG A 397 2.86 -22.91 -12.22
CA ARG A 397 4.12 -22.56 -12.89
C ARG A 397 4.90 -21.62 -11.98
N PRO A 398 5.77 -22.12 -11.10
CA PRO A 398 6.71 -21.27 -10.42
C PRO A 398 7.68 -20.69 -11.47
N VAL A 399 7.48 -19.44 -11.82
CA VAL A 399 8.36 -18.60 -12.60
C VAL A 399 9.31 -17.85 -11.65
N GLY A 400 10.32 -17.19 -12.19
CA GLY A 400 11.22 -16.32 -11.42
C GLY A 400 10.51 -15.24 -10.61
N PRO A 401 11.20 -14.17 -10.24
CA PRO A 401 10.60 -13.07 -9.49
C PRO A 401 9.37 -12.48 -10.19
N LEU A 402 8.33 -12.18 -9.41
CA LEU A 402 7.02 -11.75 -9.90
C LEU A 402 6.66 -10.37 -9.36
N VAL A 403 6.31 -9.45 -10.25
CA VAL A 403 5.77 -8.13 -9.92
C VAL A 403 4.30 -8.05 -10.34
N VAL A 404 3.44 -7.53 -9.48
CA VAL A 404 2.03 -7.24 -9.78
C VAL A 404 1.81 -5.74 -9.74
N LEU A 405 1.44 -5.17 -10.86
CA LEU A 405 1.11 -3.76 -11.00
C LEU A 405 -0.41 -3.56 -10.89
N LEU A 406 -0.82 -2.78 -9.90
CA LEU A 406 -2.21 -2.42 -9.60
C LEU A 406 -2.38 -0.90 -9.80
N PRO A 407 -2.51 -0.40 -11.04
CA PRO A 407 -2.56 1.03 -11.34
C PRO A 407 -3.99 1.57 -11.18
N LEU A 408 -4.64 1.19 -10.11
CA LEU A 408 -6.03 1.48 -9.80
C LEU A 408 -6.19 1.87 -8.33
N ALA A 409 -7.22 2.63 -8.00
CA ALA A 409 -7.55 3.04 -6.64
C ALA A 409 -9.05 3.04 -6.43
N GLY A 410 -9.49 2.38 -5.38
CA GLY A 410 -10.86 2.41 -4.84
C GLY A 410 -10.89 3.01 -3.44
N GLY A 411 -12.06 3.17 -2.83
CA GLY A 411 -12.17 3.50 -1.41
C GLY A 411 -11.56 2.40 -0.55
N TYR A 412 -11.26 2.71 0.73
CA TYR A 412 -10.67 1.72 1.64
C TYR A 412 -11.47 0.41 1.67
N SER A 413 -10.80 -0.68 1.38
CA SER A 413 -11.32 -2.04 1.37
C SER A 413 -10.44 -2.96 2.20
N ARG A 414 -10.98 -3.44 3.32
CA ARG A 414 -10.28 -4.38 4.21
C ARG A 414 -9.95 -5.69 3.49
N VAL A 415 -10.88 -6.19 2.68
CA VAL A 415 -10.71 -7.46 1.98
C VAL A 415 -9.65 -7.36 0.89
N LEU A 416 -9.61 -6.28 0.12
CA LEU A 416 -8.57 -6.06 -0.89
C LEU A 416 -7.19 -5.95 -0.25
N ASN A 417 -7.06 -5.19 0.84
CA ASN A 417 -5.80 -5.09 1.59
C ASN A 417 -5.34 -6.46 2.13
N ALA A 418 -6.26 -7.27 2.68
CA ALA A 418 -5.94 -8.61 3.17
C ALA A 418 -5.49 -9.56 2.05
N ALA A 419 -6.07 -9.45 0.86
CA ALA A 419 -5.66 -10.22 -0.31
C ALA A 419 -4.24 -9.84 -0.78
N CYS A 420 -3.95 -8.53 -0.88
CA CYS A 420 -2.60 -8.02 -1.19
C CYS A 420 -1.57 -8.52 -0.17
N GLN A 421 -1.89 -8.46 1.13
CA GLN A 421 -1.02 -8.98 2.19
C GLN A 421 -0.69 -10.47 2.01
N ARG A 422 -1.69 -11.30 1.69
CA ARG A 422 -1.49 -12.74 1.48
C ARG A 422 -0.60 -13.02 0.27
N LEU A 423 -0.78 -12.26 -0.80
CA LEU A 423 0.02 -12.40 -2.01
C LEU A 423 1.48 -11.95 -1.77
N ALA A 424 1.67 -10.85 -1.06
CA ALA A 424 2.99 -10.36 -0.64
C ALA A 424 3.74 -11.37 0.25
N ARG A 425 3.05 -12.00 1.20
CA ARG A 425 3.62 -13.10 2.03
C ARG A 425 3.99 -14.34 1.23
N ALA A 426 3.45 -14.50 0.05
CA ALA A 426 3.81 -15.57 -0.89
C ALA A 426 5.01 -15.21 -1.79
N GLY A 427 5.70 -14.09 -1.52
CA GLY A 427 6.88 -13.63 -2.24
C GLY A 427 6.59 -12.80 -3.49
N VAL A 428 5.34 -12.34 -3.68
CA VAL A 428 4.96 -11.49 -4.81
C VAL A 428 5.17 -10.02 -4.46
N VAL A 429 5.83 -9.27 -5.33
CA VAL A 429 5.97 -7.83 -5.21
C VAL A 429 4.74 -7.14 -5.80
N LEU A 430 4.06 -6.32 -4.97
CA LEU A 430 2.91 -5.54 -5.43
C LEU A 430 3.26 -4.06 -5.45
N VAL A 431 3.00 -3.41 -6.60
CA VAL A 431 3.18 -1.97 -6.79
C VAL A 431 1.82 -1.36 -7.16
N THR A 432 1.43 -0.28 -6.50
CA THR A 432 0.13 0.34 -6.72
C THR A 432 0.18 1.86 -6.84
N ALA A 433 -0.80 2.42 -7.52
CA ALA A 433 -1.06 3.85 -7.58
C ALA A 433 -1.58 4.37 -6.24
N ALA A 434 -1.06 5.50 -5.75
CA ALA A 434 -1.56 6.15 -4.53
C ALA A 434 -2.99 6.70 -4.70
N GLY A 435 -3.41 6.99 -5.92
CA GLY A 435 -4.68 7.65 -6.28
C GLY A 435 -4.50 9.13 -6.65
N ASN A 436 -5.46 9.68 -7.39
CA ASN A 436 -5.40 11.03 -7.96
C ASN A 436 -6.43 12.00 -7.34
N PHE A 437 -6.72 11.87 -6.06
CA PHE A 437 -7.82 12.58 -5.40
C PHE A 437 -7.35 13.75 -4.52
N ARG A 438 -6.02 14.01 -4.45
CA ARG A 438 -5.40 15.01 -3.57
C ARG A 438 -5.80 14.81 -2.12
N ASP A 439 -5.72 13.57 -1.65
CA ASP A 439 -6.24 13.11 -0.36
C ASP A 439 -5.25 12.16 0.32
N ASP A 440 -5.49 11.77 1.58
CA ASP A 440 -4.68 10.78 2.28
C ASP A 440 -4.80 9.40 1.60
N ALA A 441 -3.70 8.88 1.08
CA ALA A 441 -3.63 7.56 0.43
C ALA A 441 -4.10 6.41 1.33
N CYS A 442 -4.07 6.58 2.65
CA CYS A 442 -4.58 5.59 3.61
C CYS A 442 -6.10 5.39 3.56
N LEU A 443 -6.83 6.27 2.89
CA LEU A 443 -8.27 6.15 2.67
C LEU A 443 -8.64 5.33 1.43
N TYR A 444 -7.65 4.84 0.71
CA TYR A 444 -7.79 4.15 -0.57
C TYR A 444 -7.15 2.77 -0.54
N SER A 445 -7.72 1.82 -1.28
CA SER A 445 -7.16 0.48 -1.48
C SER A 445 -6.88 0.23 -2.98
N PRO A 446 -5.77 -0.47 -3.28
CA PRO A 446 -4.85 -1.16 -2.40
C PRO A 446 -3.75 -0.29 -1.75
N ALA A 447 -3.69 1.03 -2.00
CA ALA A 447 -2.67 1.97 -1.49
C ALA A 447 -2.49 1.95 0.05
N SER A 448 -3.56 1.67 0.81
CA SER A 448 -3.52 1.57 2.28
C SER A 448 -2.98 0.24 2.82
N ALA A 449 -2.67 -0.74 1.96
CA ALA A 449 -2.11 -2.02 2.39
C ALA A 449 -0.61 -1.88 2.68
N PRO A 450 -0.14 -2.18 3.92
CA PRO A 450 1.25 -1.91 4.31
C PRO A 450 2.29 -2.79 3.60
N GLU A 451 1.87 -3.89 2.99
CA GLU A 451 2.74 -4.79 2.22
C GLU A 451 2.89 -4.38 0.75
N VAL A 452 2.13 -3.41 0.27
CA VAL A 452 2.16 -2.92 -1.12
C VAL A 452 3.09 -1.72 -1.23
N ILE A 453 3.85 -1.61 -2.31
CA ILE A 453 4.65 -0.42 -2.61
C ILE A 453 3.72 0.61 -3.27
N THR A 454 3.40 1.67 -2.53
CA THR A 454 2.44 2.70 -2.94
C THR A 454 3.15 3.91 -3.51
N VAL A 455 2.79 4.31 -4.72
CA VAL A 455 3.50 5.32 -5.51
C VAL A 455 2.65 6.54 -5.78
N GLY A 456 3.11 7.70 -5.33
CA GLY A 456 2.60 9.03 -5.69
C GLY A 456 3.21 9.54 -7.00
N ALA A 457 2.66 10.61 -7.56
CA ALA A 457 3.08 11.14 -8.85
C ALA A 457 3.71 12.53 -8.73
N THR A 458 4.84 12.75 -9.45
CA THR A 458 5.49 14.06 -9.60
C THR A 458 5.58 14.48 -11.06
N ASN A 459 5.77 15.79 -11.27
CA ASN A 459 6.04 16.39 -12.57
C ASN A 459 7.55 16.57 -12.84
N ALA A 460 7.90 17.24 -13.95
CA ALA A 460 9.28 17.47 -14.40
C ALA A 460 10.14 18.30 -13.43
N GLN A 461 9.52 19.02 -12.54
CA GLN A 461 10.18 19.83 -11.53
C GLN A 461 10.16 19.15 -10.16
N ASP A 462 9.90 17.83 -10.12
CA ASP A 462 9.72 17.02 -8.91
C ASP A 462 8.57 17.49 -8.00
N GLN A 463 7.63 18.28 -8.53
CA GLN A 463 6.49 18.73 -7.75
C GLN A 463 5.32 17.75 -7.86
N PRO A 464 4.50 17.62 -6.80
CA PRO A 464 3.34 16.73 -6.82
C PRO A 464 2.37 17.10 -7.95
N VAL A 465 1.94 16.10 -8.72
CA VAL A 465 1.03 16.31 -9.86
C VAL A 465 -0.29 16.91 -9.42
N THR A 466 -0.77 17.93 -10.18
CA THR A 466 -2.07 18.55 -10.00
C THR A 466 -2.94 18.32 -11.23
N LEU A 467 -4.17 17.85 -11.02
CA LEU A 467 -5.17 17.58 -12.07
C LEU A 467 -6.40 18.46 -11.86
N GLY A 468 -6.25 19.75 -12.12
CA GLY A 468 -7.27 20.75 -11.79
C GLY A 468 -7.42 20.93 -10.28
N THR A 469 -8.59 20.55 -9.72
CA THR A 469 -8.82 20.53 -8.26
C THR A 469 -8.34 19.25 -7.57
N LEU A 470 -8.01 18.23 -8.35
CA LEU A 470 -7.50 16.94 -7.93
C LEU A 470 -5.97 16.90 -8.05
N GLY A 471 -5.36 15.77 -7.82
CA GLY A 471 -3.92 15.55 -7.95
C GLY A 471 -3.48 14.30 -7.18
N THR A 472 -2.17 14.04 -7.17
CA THR A 472 -1.62 12.88 -6.47
C THR A 472 -2.06 12.83 -5.01
N ASN A 473 -2.37 11.64 -4.52
CA ASN A 473 -2.55 11.40 -3.10
C ASN A 473 -1.21 11.47 -2.36
N PHE A 474 -1.28 11.64 -1.03
CA PHE A 474 -0.14 11.86 -0.14
C PHE A 474 -0.31 11.11 1.20
N GLY A 475 0.55 11.38 2.16
CA GLY A 475 0.45 10.85 3.53
C GLY A 475 1.30 9.60 3.76
N ARG A 476 1.19 9.05 4.98
CA ARG A 476 2.03 7.95 5.49
C ARG A 476 1.89 6.60 4.76
N CYS A 477 0.86 6.45 3.94
CA CYS A 477 0.66 5.24 3.13
C CYS A 477 1.33 5.30 1.75
N VAL A 478 1.94 6.43 1.39
CA VAL A 478 2.82 6.55 0.22
C VAL A 478 4.22 6.13 0.62
N ASP A 479 4.86 5.24 -0.13
CA ASP A 479 6.26 4.83 0.09
C ASP A 479 7.25 5.79 -0.59
N LEU A 480 6.94 6.21 -1.82
CA LEU A 480 7.75 7.13 -2.63
C LEU A 480 6.88 7.72 -3.75
N PHE A 481 7.43 8.73 -4.40
CA PHE A 481 6.87 9.32 -5.61
C PHE A 481 7.68 8.87 -6.84
N ALA A 482 7.10 9.02 -8.03
CA ALA A 482 7.78 8.79 -9.30
C ALA A 482 7.19 9.71 -10.37
N PRO A 483 7.87 9.88 -11.53
CA PRO A 483 7.34 10.62 -12.67
C PRO A 483 5.94 10.17 -13.05
N GLY A 484 4.99 11.08 -13.13
CA GLY A 484 3.58 10.79 -13.39
C GLY A 484 2.82 11.93 -14.11
N GLU A 485 3.46 12.91 -14.72
CA GLU A 485 2.82 13.96 -15.52
C GLU A 485 3.44 13.97 -16.92
N ASP A 486 2.65 14.04 -17.98
CA ASP A 486 3.09 14.07 -19.39
C ASP A 486 4.06 12.94 -19.85
N ILE A 487 3.90 11.68 -19.43
CA ILE A 487 4.73 10.51 -19.84
C ILE A 487 4.34 10.04 -21.24
N ILE A 488 5.25 9.95 -22.13
CA ILE A 488 5.05 9.37 -23.44
C ILE A 488 5.03 7.84 -23.32
N GLY A 489 4.00 7.21 -23.84
CA GLY A 489 3.82 5.77 -23.87
C GLY A 489 3.05 5.29 -25.09
N ALA A 490 2.92 3.98 -25.26
CA ALA A 490 2.21 3.36 -26.38
C ALA A 490 0.75 3.81 -26.42
N SER A 491 0.26 4.21 -27.63
CA SER A 491 -1.14 4.54 -27.88
C SER A 491 -1.85 3.42 -28.59
N SER A 492 -3.02 3.04 -28.12
CA SER A 492 -3.88 2.08 -28.83
C SER A 492 -4.57 2.66 -30.09
N ASP A 493 -4.26 3.90 -30.46
CA ASP A 493 -4.82 4.50 -31.68
C ASP A 493 -4.25 3.88 -32.95
N CYS A 494 -3.00 3.43 -32.90
CA CYS A 494 -2.38 2.62 -33.95
C CYS A 494 -1.22 1.78 -33.34
N SER A 495 -0.76 0.77 -34.05
CA SER A 495 0.33 -0.13 -33.59
C SER A 495 1.72 0.52 -33.44
N THR A 496 1.87 1.79 -33.82
CA THR A 496 3.12 2.57 -33.75
C THR A 496 2.94 3.95 -33.14
N CYS A 497 1.73 4.29 -32.71
CA CYS A 497 1.42 5.60 -32.15
C CYS A 497 1.89 5.74 -30.69
N PHE A 498 2.19 6.98 -30.31
CA PHE A 498 2.48 7.35 -28.93
C PHE A 498 1.47 8.37 -28.44
N VAL A 499 1.20 8.37 -27.16
CA VAL A 499 0.30 9.31 -26.49
C VAL A 499 0.89 9.72 -25.15
N SER A 500 0.58 10.94 -24.75
CA SER A 500 0.88 11.45 -23.42
C SER A 500 -0.32 11.20 -22.49
N GLN A 501 -0.08 10.58 -21.33
CA GLN A 501 -1.13 10.34 -20.29
C GLN A 501 -0.64 10.70 -18.86
N SER A 502 -1.49 11.10 -17.70
CA SER A 502 -1.08 11.60 -16.35
C SER A 502 -1.69 10.87 -15.17
N GLY A 503 -0.92 10.58 -14.17
CA GLY A 503 -1.43 10.09 -12.91
C GLY A 503 -0.48 9.19 -12.13
N THR A 504 -0.97 8.77 -10.98
CA THR A 504 -0.26 7.84 -10.11
C THR A 504 -0.14 6.43 -10.71
N SER A 505 -0.91 6.12 -11.76
CA SER A 505 -0.77 4.85 -12.51
C SER A 505 0.55 4.78 -13.26
N GLN A 506 0.91 5.88 -13.95
CA GLN A 506 2.18 5.98 -14.68
C GLN A 506 3.36 5.99 -13.70
N ALA A 507 3.22 6.69 -12.60
CA ALA A 507 4.21 6.68 -11.53
C ALA A 507 4.43 5.24 -10.99
N ALA A 508 3.35 4.49 -10.74
CA ALA A 508 3.43 3.10 -10.31
C ALA A 508 4.06 2.20 -11.38
N ALA A 509 3.80 2.44 -12.66
CA ALA A 509 4.41 1.70 -13.76
C ALA A 509 5.94 1.91 -13.83
N HIS A 510 6.43 3.14 -13.60
CA HIS A 510 7.87 3.41 -13.46
C HIS A 510 8.51 2.58 -12.35
N VAL A 511 7.89 2.60 -11.15
CA VAL A 511 8.42 1.84 -10.00
C VAL A 511 8.33 0.34 -10.22
N ALA A 512 7.29 -0.17 -10.89
CA ALA A 512 7.19 -1.58 -11.27
C ALA A 512 8.32 -1.99 -12.24
N GLY A 513 8.65 -1.12 -13.19
CA GLY A 513 9.80 -1.31 -14.09
C GLY A 513 11.13 -1.31 -13.34
N ILE A 514 11.36 -0.33 -12.44
CA ILE A 514 12.57 -0.29 -11.60
C ILE A 514 12.68 -1.55 -10.73
N ALA A 515 11.57 -1.99 -10.12
CA ALA A 515 11.51 -3.22 -9.34
C ALA A 515 11.86 -4.46 -10.18
N ALA A 516 11.32 -4.54 -11.40
CA ALA A 516 11.64 -5.63 -12.33
C ALA A 516 13.13 -5.69 -12.69
N MET A 517 13.76 -4.53 -12.91
CA MET A 517 15.20 -4.47 -13.18
C MET A 517 16.05 -4.91 -11.98
N MET A 518 15.70 -4.45 -10.78
CA MET A 518 16.40 -4.82 -9.55
C MET A 518 16.29 -6.32 -9.26
N LEU A 519 15.09 -6.89 -9.43
CA LEU A 519 14.83 -8.32 -9.26
C LEU A 519 15.45 -9.18 -10.36
N SER A 520 15.64 -8.66 -11.56
CA SER A 520 16.37 -9.38 -12.62
C SER A 520 17.87 -9.48 -12.30
N ALA A 521 18.43 -8.41 -11.70
CA ALA A 521 19.81 -8.39 -11.27
C ALA A 521 20.06 -9.25 -10.02
N GLU A 522 19.13 -9.25 -9.07
CA GLU A 522 19.19 -9.99 -7.80
C GLU A 522 17.84 -10.70 -7.53
N PRO A 523 17.61 -11.91 -8.10
CA PRO A 523 16.32 -12.60 -8.03
C PRO A 523 15.89 -13.03 -6.62
N GLU A 524 16.82 -13.12 -5.68
CA GLU A 524 16.60 -13.53 -4.29
C GLU A 524 16.18 -12.37 -3.38
N LEU A 525 16.04 -11.13 -3.91
CA LEU A 525 15.62 -9.99 -3.10
C LEU A 525 14.23 -10.23 -2.50
N THR A 526 14.14 -10.09 -1.21
CA THR A 526 12.84 -10.07 -0.51
C THR A 526 12.10 -8.75 -0.80
N LEU A 527 10.78 -8.75 -0.61
CA LEU A 527 9.97 -7.53 -0.74
C LEU A 527 10.48 -6.38 0.18
N ALA A 528 10.94 -6.72 1.38
CA ALA A 528 11.46 -5.73 2.32
C ALA A 528 12.78 -5.13 1.82
N GLU A 529 13.70 -5.93 1.30
CA GLU A 529 14.95 -5.48 0.70
C GLU A 529 14.71 -4.62 -0.53
N LEU A 530 13.87 -5.07 -1.44
CA LEU A 530 13.50 -4.30 -2.63
C LEU A 530 12.93 -2.92 -2.26
N ARG A 531 11.94 -2.88 -1.35
CA ARG A 531 11.34 -1.62 -0.88
C ARG A 531 12.37 -0.69 -0.25
N GLN A 532 13.23 -1.19 0.63
CA GLN A 532 14.24 -0.36 1.27
C GLN A 532 15.30 0.15 0.30
N ARG A 533 15.66 -0.62 -0.71
CA ARG A 533 16.55 -0.16 -1.80
C ARG A 533 15.90 0.89 -2.67
N LEU A 534 14.61 0.72 -3.04
CA LEU A 534 13.84 1.75 -3.77
C LEU A 534 13.84 3.08 -3.01
N ILE A 535 13.59 3.05 -1.70
CA ILE A 535 13.63 4.23 -0.82
C ILE A 535 15.06 4.81 -0.75
N HIS A 536 16.06 3.96 -0.62
CA HIS A 536 17.45 4.39 -0.47
C HIS A 536 17.99 5.10 -1.72
N PHE A 537 17.70 4.57 -2.91
CA PHE A 537 18.18 5.12 -4.18
C PHE A 537 17.32 6.28 -4.70
N SER A 538 16.14 6.51 -4.14
CA SER A 538 15.30 7.67 -4.47
C SER A 538 16.04 8.98 -4.27
N ALA A 539 15.76 9.96 -5.12
CA ALA A 539 16.16 11.36 -4.89
C ALA A 539 15.39 11.92 -3.70
N LYS A 540 16.10 12.61 -2.81
CA LYS A 540 15.59 13.02 -1.50
C LYS A 540 15.47 14.53 -1.42
N ASP A 541 14.45 15.00 -0.68
CA ASP A 541 14.22 16.41 -0.36
C ASP A 541 14.06 17.32 -1.60
N VAL A 542 13.54 16.75 -2.70
CA VAL A 542 13.32 17.46 -3.97
C VAL A 542 11.88 17.99 -4.14
N ILE A 543 10.95 17.48 -3.34
CA ILE A 543 9.54 17.88 -3.37
C ILE A 543 9.32 19.08 -2.46
N ASN A 544 8.63 20.11 -2.95
CA ASN A 544 8.19 21.22 -2.10
C ASN A 544 7.05 20.77 -1.18
N GLU A 545 7.34 20.51 0.09
CA GLU A 545 6.38 20.04 1.08
C GLU A 545 5.20 21.01 1.33
N ALA A 546 5.34 22.29 0.98
CA ALA A 546 4.27 23.28 1.13
C ALA A 546 3.04 22.97 0.27
N TRP A 547 3.18 22.11 -0.76
CA TRP A 547 2.07 21.61 -1.58
C TRP A 547 1.09 20.74 -0.78
N PHE A 548 1.62 19.99 0.19
CA PHE A 548 0.81 19.11 1.04
C PHE A 548 0.13 19.90 2.17
N PRO A 549 -1.04 19.47 2.64
CA PRO A 549 -1.64 20.01 3.87
C PRO A 549 -0.63 19.96 5.03
N GLU A 550 -0.62 20.98 5.85
CA GLU A 550 0.36 21.15 6.95
C GLU A 550 0.46 19.89 7.84
N ASP A 551 -0.68 19.30 8.10
CA ASP A 551 -0.79 18.09 8.91
C ASP A 551 -0.28 16.82 8.21
N GLN A 552 -0.12 16.82 6.91
CA GLN A 552 0.36 15.69 6.12
C GLN A 552 1.83 15.80 5.73
N ARG A 553 2.45 16.98 5.82
CA ARG A 553 3.85 17.21 5.41
C ARG A 553 4.83 16.27 6.11
N VAL A 554 4.71 16.13 7.42
CA VAL A 554 5.59 15.25 8.22
C VAL A 554 5.36 13.76 7.93
N LEU A 555 4.16 13.40 7.47
CA LEU A 555 3.76 12.02 7.20
C LEU A 555 4.04 11.58 5.76
N THR A 556 4.20 12.54 4.85
CA THR A 556 4.41 12.27 3.42
C THR A 556 5.92 12.14 3.14
N PRO A 557 6.39 11.07 2.50
CA PRO A 557 7.79 10.91 2.17
C PRO A 557 8.22 11.93 1.10
N ASN A 558 9.38 12.56 1.26
CA ASN A 558 9.99 13.43 0.26
C ASN A 558 11.05 12.65 -0.54
N LEU A 559 10.57 11.70 -1.36
CA LEU A 559 11.37 10.73 -2.09
C LEU A 559 10.84 10.57 -3.51
N VAL A 560 11.68 10.77 -4.52
CA VAL A 560 11.33 10.53 -5.93
C VAL A 560 12.17 9.39 -6.48
N ALA A 561 11.52 8.36 -7.03
CA ALA A 561 12.14 7.14 -7.51
C ALA A 561 13.30 7.41 -8.48
N ALA A 562 14.39 6.64 -8.32
CA ALA A 562 15.50 6.62 -9.24
C ALA A 562 16.07 5.19 -9.34
N LEU A 563 16.71 4.89 -10.45
CA LEU A 563 17.44 3.64 -10.66
C LEU A 563 18.70 3.60 -9.77
N PRO A 564 19.07 2.42 -9.26
CA PRO A 564 20.34 2.28 -8.56
C PRO A 564 21.52 2.60 -9.50
N PRO A 565 22.61 3.20 -8.99
CA PRO A 565 23.77 3.58 -9.80
C PRO A 565 24.53 2.40 -10.42
N SER A 566 24.33 1.18 -9.91
CA SER A 566 24.71 -0.08 -10.56
C SER A 566 23.72 -1.15 -10.12
N THR A 567 23.31 -2.01 -11.02
CA THR A 567 22.45 -3.15 -10.71
C THR A 567 23.21 -4.27 -10.00
N HIS A 568 24.53 -4.33 -10.14
CA HIS A 568 25.39 -5.28 -9.45
C HIS A 568 26.19 -4.55 -8.36
N GLY A 569 26.00 -4.95 -7.11
CA GLY A 569 26.88 -4.54 -6.03
C GLY A 569 26.43 -3.36 -5.17
N ALA A 570 25.13 -3.09 -5.03
CA ALA A 570 24.64 -2.41 -3.82
C ALA A 570 24.84 -3.34 -2.60
N GLY A 571 25.93 -4.10 -2.62
CA GLY A 571 26.29 -5.05 -1.59
C GLY A 571 26.36 -4.38 -0.23
N TRP A 572 25.51 -4.82 0.69
CA TRP A 572 25.83 -4.91 2.09
C TRP A 572 25.85 -3.60 2.88
N GLN A 573 25.09 -2.61 2.46
CA GLN A 573 24.79 -1.45 3.29
C GLN A 573 23.63 -1.78 4.24
N LEU A 574 23.65 -1.24 5.47
CA LEU A 574 22.53 -1.32 6.39
C LEU A 574 21.40 -0.40 5.88
N PHE A 575 20.28 -0.99 5.46
CA PHE A 575 19.10 -0.25 5.00
C PHE A 575 18.09 -0.11 6.12
N CYS A 576 17.54 1.09 6.29
CA CYS A 576 16.52 1.39 7.28
C CYS A 576 15.46 2.32 6.70
N ARG A 577 14.19 2.08 7.03
CA ARG A 577 13.05 2.96 6.70
C ARG A 577 12.29 3.38 7.95
N THR A 578 11.57 4.48 7.84
CA THR A 578 10.71 5.01 8.92
C THR A 578 9.27 4.61 8.68
N VAL A 579 8.62 3.99 9.67
CA VAL A 579 7.23 3.55 9.60
C VAL A 579 6.38 4.31 10.61
N TRP A 580 5.43 5.09 10.12
CA TRP A 580 4.47 5.83 10.92
C TRP A 580 3.20 5.02 11.18
N SER A 581 2.73 5.00 12.43
CA SER A 581 1.43 4.42 12.78
C SER A 581 0.26 5.26 12.28
N ALA A 582 -0.95 4.72 12.36
CA ALA A 582 -2.16 5.53 12.41
C ALA A 582 -2.16 6.43 13.67
N HIS A 583 -2.89 7.56 13.61
CA HIS A 583 -3.10 8.45 14.73
C HIS A 583 -3.91 7.76 15.85
N SER A 584 -3.49 7.93 17.11
CA SER A 584 -4.11 7.23 18.24
C SER A 584 -5.50 7.73 18.61
N GLY A 585 -5.89 8.91 18.15
CA GLY A 585 -7.05 9.64 18.66
C GLY A 585 -6.77 10.40 19.97
N PRO A 586 -7.72 11.27 20.41
CA PRO A 586 -7.47 12.27 21.47
C PRO A 586 -7.69 11.75 22.90
N THR A 587 -8.15 10.49 23.09
CA THR A 587 -8.42 10.01 24.45
C THR A 587 -7.14 9.86 25.27
N ARG A 588 -7.22 10.09 26.59
CA ARG A 588 -6.07 10.04 27.52
C ARG A 588 -5.27 8.73 27.46
N MET A 589 -5.97 7.61 27.30
CA MET A 589 -5.34 6.28 27.25
C MET A 589 -5.06 5.78 25.83
N ALA A 590 -5.31 6.62 24.82
CA ALA A 590 -5.10 6.22 23.44
C ALA A 590 -3.62 5.92 23.18
N THR A 591 -3.40 4.84 22.45
CA THR A 591 -2.07 4.39 22.03
C THR A 591 -2.00 4.21 20.52
N ALA A 592 -0.85 4.47 19.96
CA ALA A 592 -0.52 4.20 18.57
C ALA A 592 0.53 3.10 18.50
N VAL A 593 0.48 2.25 17.47
CA VAL A 593 1.42 1.14 17.29
C VAL A 593 1.95 1.11 15.88
N ALA A 594 3.27 1.18 15.73
CA ALA A 594 3.98 0.99 14.46
C ALA A 594 4.69 -0.38 14.48
N ARG A 595 4.70 -1.06 13.33
CA ARG A 595 5.28 -2.39 13.15
C ARG A 595 6.20 -2.42 11.93
N CYS A 596 7.29 -3.15 12.06
CA CYS A 596 8.16 -3.50 10.94
C CYS A 596 7.59 -4.68 10.14
N ALA A 597 8.02 -4.83 8.89
CA ALA A 597 7.71 -6.00 8.07
C ALA A 597 8.33 -7.28 8.68
N PRO A 598 7.89 -8.48 8.26
CA PRO A 598 8.41 -9.74 8.81
C PRO A 598 9.92 -9.89 8.75
N ASP A 599 10.55 -9.40 7.69
CA ASP A 599 12.00 -9.54 7.43
C ASP A 599 12.82 -8.34 7.95
N GLU A 600 12.17 -7.39 8.62
CA GLU A 600 12.80 -6.21 9.19
C GLU A 600 12.88 -6.30 10.72
N GLU A 601 13.95 -5.75 11.29
CA GLU A 601 14.14 -5.62 12.73
C GLU A 601 13.83 -4.19 13.21
N LEU A 602 13.13 -4.08 14.34
CA LEU A 602 12.85 -2.80 14.99
C LEU A 602 14.07 -2.35 15.79
N LEU A 603 14.83 -1.39 15.27
CA LEU A 603 16.04 -0.91 15.92
C LEU A 603 15.80 0.26 16.86
N SER A 604 14.80 1.09 16.60
CA SER A 604 14.38 2.15 17.53
C SER A 604 12.92 2.50 17.42
N CYS A 605 12.40 3.16 18.47
CA CYS A 605 11.03 3.58 18.62
C CYS A 605 11.02 5.02 19.07
N SER A 606 10.29 5.88 18.38
CA SER A 606 10.08 7.29 18.75
C SER A 606 8.59 7.66 18.61
N SER A 607 8.22 8.89 19.01
CA SER A 607 6.85 9.36 18.91
C SER A 607 6.75 10.82 18.54
N PHE A 608 5.60 11.17 17.94
CA PHE A 608 5.26 12.54 17.54
C PHE A 608 3.84 12.90 17.97
N SER A 609 3.61 14.14 18.44
CA SER A 609 2.30 14.70 18.74
C SER A 609 2.27 16.17 18.37
N ARG A 610 1.27 16.62 17.63
CA ARG A 610 1.11 18.03 17.24
C ARG A 610 0.93 18.96 18.43
N SER A 611 0.24 18.51 19.46
CA SER A 611 0.09 19.23 20.72
C SER A 611 1.34 19.16 21.61
N GLY A 612 2.35 18.34 21.29
CA GLY A 612 3.49 18.01 22.13
C GLY A 612 3.14 17.17 23.37
N LYS A 613 1.86 16.99 23.66
CA LYS A 613 1.36 16.29 24.85
C LYS A 613 1.36 14.78 24.62
N ARG A 614 2.43 14.10 25.05
CA ARG A 614 2.59 12.65 24.96
C ARG A 614 3.28 12.11 26.21
N ARG A 615 3.02 10.85 26.52
CA ARG A 615 3.67 10.13 27.62
C ARG A 615 4.94 9.39 27.20
N GLY A 616 5.37 9.56 25.97
CA GLY A 616 6.52 8.87 25.38
C GLY A 616 6.13 7.55 24.70
N GLU A 617 7.16 6.74 24.46
CA GLU A 617 7.08 5.52 23.68
C GLU A 617 7.91 4.39 24.28
N ARG A 618 7.53 3.15 23.96
CA ARG A 618 8.26 1.94 24.35
C ARG A 618 8.26 0.89 23.25
N MET A 619 9.26 0.04 23.26
CA MET A 619 9.28 -1.19 22.48
C MET A 619 8.74 -2.34 23.33
N GLU A 620 7.80 -3.10 22.80
CA GLU A 620 7.20 -4.25 23.46
C GLU A 620 7.05 -5.44 22.51
N ALA A 621 7.07 -6.66 23.05
CA ALA A 621 6.84 -7.86 22.26
C ALA A 621 5.34 -8.07 22.02
N GLN A 622 4.94 -8.22 20.77
CA GLN A 622 3.59 -8.56 20.36
C GLN A 622 3.63 -9.61 19.24
N GLY A 623 3.06 -10.79 19.50
CA GLY A 623 3.06 -11.88 18.51
C GLY A 623 4.47 -12.37 18.14
N GLY A 624 5.40 -12.36 19.10
CA GLY A 624 6.80 -12.81 18.88
C GLY A 624 7.72 -11.82 18.20
N LYS A 625 7.22 -10.63 17.82
CA LYS A 625 8.00 -9.53 17.22
C LYS A 625 7.94 -8.28 18.11
N LEU A 626 8.98 -7.45 18.04
CA LEU A 626 9.00 -6.15 18.68
C LEU A 626 8.13 -5.15 17.89
N VAL A 627 7.37 -4.34 18.63
CA VAL A 627 6.57 -3.24 18.08
C VAL A 627 6.88 -1.93 18.82
N CYS A 628 6.76 -0.81 18.13
CA CYS A 628 6.86 0.52 18.72
C CYS A 628 5.46 0.99 19.14
N ARG A 629 5.28 1.29 20.44
CA ARG A 629 4.03 1.81 20.98
C ARG A 629 4.24 3.18 21.61
N ALA A 630 3.45 4.16 21.18
CA ALA A 630 3.42 5.52 21.72
C ALA A 630 2.12 5.76 22.52
N HIS A 631 2.20 6.60 23.54
CA HIS A 631 1.14 6.88 24.49
C HIS A 631 0.73 8.35 24.49
N ASN A 632 -0.58 8.63 24.31
CA ASN A 632 -1.15 9.96 24.43
C ASN A 632 -1.16 10.41 25.88
N ALA A 633 -1.03 11.73 26.13
CA ALA A 633 -1.14 12.32 27.45
C ALA A 633 -2.51 12.96 27.69
N PHE A 634 -2.77 13.36 28.93
CA PHE A 634 -3.98 14.14 29.28
C PHE A 634 -4.03 15.46 28.52
N GLY A 635 -5.18 15.77 27.89
CA GLY A 635 -5.35 16.95 27.06
C GLY A 635 -4.52 16.96 25.77
N GLY A 636 -3.94 15.80 25.38
CA GLY A 636 -3.30 15.61 24.09
C GLY A 636 -4.31 15.30 22.99
N GLU A 637 -4.02 15.76 21.78
CA GLU A 637 -4.85 15.55 20.59
C GLU A 637 -4.70 14.12 20.04
N GLY A 638 -3.66 13.40 20.47
CA GLY A 638 -3.26 12.08 20.02
C GLY A 638 -1.77 12.03 19.66
N VAL A 639 -1.29 10.82 19.36
CA VAL A 639 0.12 10.55 19.06
C VAL A 639 0.26 9.64 17.85
N TYR A 640 1.42 9.71 17.21
CA TYR A 640 1.93 8.74 16.26
C TYR A 640 3.09 7.98 16.92
N ALA A 641 3.12 6.66 16.76
CA ALA A 641 4.29 5.83 17.00
C ALA A 641 5.13 5.76 15.72
N ILE A 642 6.44 5.81 15.86
CA ILE A 642 7.38 5.85 14.74
C ILE A 642 8.42 4.76 14.94
N ALA A 643 8.39 3.76 14.08
CA ALA A 643 9.31 2.64 14.10
C ALA A 643 10.45 2.86 13.10
N ARG A 644 11.68 2.62 13.51
CA ARG A 644 12.83 2.54 12.60
C ARG A 644 13.10 1.08 12.29
N CYS A 645 12.71 0.65 11.10
CA CYS A 645 12.73 -0.72 10.61
C CYS A 645 13.94 -0.93 9.70
N CYS A 646 14.82 -1.85 10.05
CA CYS A 646 16.09 -2.06 9.35
C CYS A 646 16.26 -3.52 8.91
N LEU A 647 16.92 -3.69 7.78
CA LEU A 647 17.38 -5.00 7.31
C LEU A 647 18.72 -5.32 7.99
N LEU A 648 18.70 -6.26 8.90
CA LEU A 648 19.87 -6.67 9.65
C LEU A 648 19.94 -8.21 9.72
N PRO A 649 20.52 -8.85 8.71
CA PRO A 649 20.60 -10.32 8.66
C PRO A 649 21.32 -10.90 9.88
N GLN A 650 20.83 -12.04 10.39
CA GLN A 650 21.36 -12.75 11.57
C GLN A 650 21.43 -11.86 12.84
N ALA A 651 20.58 -10.84 12.91
CA ALA A 651 20.52 -10.01 14.09
C ALA A 651 19.90 -10.76 15.27
N ASN A 652 20.47 -10.51 16.43
CA ASN A 652 19.87 -10.84 17.72
C ASN A 652 19.64 -9.52 18.48
N CYS A 653 18.40 -9.04 18.48
CA CYS A 653 18.02 -7.79 19.12
C CYS A 653 17.22 -8.04 20.39
N SER A 654 17.51 -7.31 21.45
CA SER A 654 16.81 -7.36 22.73
C SER A 654 16.54 -5.94 23.22
N VAL A 655 15.46 -5.79 24.02
CA VAL A 655 15.14 -4.53 24.69
C VAL A 655 15.45 -4.67 26.17
N HIS A 656 16.33 -3.82 26.68
CA HIS A 656 16.65 -3.70 28.10
C HIS A 656 15.87 -2.53 28.67
N THR A 657 15.19 -2.72 29.78
CA THR A 657 14.36 -1.70 30.43
C THR A 657 14.85 -1.43 31.85
N ALA A 658 14.97 -0.14 32.19
CA ALA A 658 15.15 0.30 33.56
C ALA A 658 13.89 1.06 34.03
N PRO A 659 13.30 0.65 35.20
CA PRO A 659 12.16 1.36 35.79
C PRO A 659 12.57 2.75 36.28
N PRO A 660 11.61 3.63 36.65
CA PRO A 660 11.90 4.92 37.26
C PRO A 660 12.85 4.79 38.44
N ALA A 661 13.83 5.73 38.55
CA ALA A 661 14.83 5.68 39.62
C ALA A 661 14.35 6.39 40.89
N GLU A 662 14.67 5.82 42.06
CA GLU A 662 14.52 6.49 43.34
C GLU A 662 15.48 7.67 43.46
N ALA A 663 15.18 8.63 44.34
CA ALA A 663 15.77 9.98 44.47
C ALA A 663 17.25 10.15 44.07
N GLY A 664 17.52 11.09 43.19
CA GLY A 664 18.84 11.77 43.05
C GLY A 664 19.60 11.57 41.74
N MET A 665 19.42 10.50 40.99
CA MET A 665 20.09 10.24 39.71
C MET A 665 19.08 9.88 38.60
N GLY A 666 19.33 10.33 37.36
CA GLY A 666 18.52 9.93 36.21
C GLY A 666 18.55 8.42 35.96
N THR A 667 17.46 7.90 35.46
CA THR A 667 17.32 6.46 35.10
C THR A 667 18.32 6.11 33.99
N ARG A 668 19.02 4.98 34.13
CA ARG A 668 20.05 4.54 33.18
C ARG A 668 19.86 3.09 32.80
N VAL A 669 20.06 2.77 31.51
CA VAL A 669 20.04 1.40 31.00
C VAL A 669 21.17 1.18 30.00
N HIS A 670 21.81 0.01 30.03
CA HIS A 670 22.94 -0.35 29.18
C HIS A 670 22.66 -1.63 28.40
N CYS A 671 23.37 -1.80 27.30
CA CYS A 671 23.48 -3.09 26.62
C CYS A 671 24.52 -3.96 27.37
N HIS A 672 24.01 -4.90 28.21
CA HIS A 672 24.86 -5.72 29.07
C HIS A 672 25.45 -6.95 28.38
N GLN A 673 24.83 -7.41 27.30
CA GLN A 673 25.22 -8.65 26.63
C GLN A 673 26.48 -8.42 25.78
N GLN A 674 27.44 -9.35 25.86
CA GLN A 674 28.67 -9.23 25.11
C GLN A 674 28.43 -9.20 23.60
N GLY A 675 29.02 -8.21 22.94
CA GLY A 675 28.88 -8.00 21.50
C GLY A 675 27.57 -7.32 21.06
N HIS A 676 26.68 -6.94 21.98
CA HIS A 676 25.52 -6.11 21.65
C HIS A 676 25.89 -4.65 21.68
N VAL A 677 25.41 -3.91 20.68
CA VAL A 677 25.58 -2.46 20.57
C VAL A 677 24.23 -1.76 20.67
N LEU A 678 24.24 -0.52 21.14
CA LEU A 678 23.06 0.33 21.25
C LEU A 678 22.62 0.82 19.88
N THR A 679 21.41 0.47 19.46
CA THR A 679 20.81 0.88 18.19
C THR A 679 19.69 1.91 18.34
N GLY A 680 19.06 2.00 19.53
CA GLY A 680 17.96 2.92 19.80
C GLY A 680 17.71 3.11 21.28
N CYS A 681 17.16 4.28 21.62
CA CYS A 681 16.66 4.63 22.94
C CYS A 681 15.20 5.05 22.84
N SER A 682 14.39 4.67 23.83
CA SER A 682 13.02 5.17 24.00
C SER A 682 12.67 5.30 25.49
N SER A 683 11.63 6.06 25.80
CA SER A 683 11.21 6.26 27.19
C SER A 683 9.75 6.59 27.31
N HIS A 684 9.13 6.18 28.42
CA HIS A 684 7.74 6.50 28.70
C HIS A 684 7.48 6.71 30.19
N TRP A 685 6.42 7.47 30.48
CA TRP A 685 5.94 7.75 31.83
C TRP A 685 4.85 6.75 32.23
N GLU A 686 5.02 6.10 33.38
CA GLU A 686 4.02 5.17 33.91
C GLU A 686 2.96 5.87 34.77
N VAL A 687 3.35 6.96 35.47
CA VAL A 687 2.51 7.67 36.44
C VAL A 687 1.61 8.70 35.77
N GLU A 688 0.34 8.75 36.19
CA GLU A 688 -0.73 9.48 35.54
C GLU A 688 -0.81 10.98 35.85
N ASP A 689 -0.14 11.51 36.90
CA ASP A 689 -0.47 12.79 37.51
C ASP A 689 0.72 13.70 37.83
N LEU A 690 1.53 14.05 36.85
CA LEU A 690 2.43 15.16 37.02
C LEU A 690 2.15 16.20 35.93
N GLY A 691 1.48 17.30 36.34
CA GLY A 691 1.10 18.43 35.50
C GLY A 691 2.24 19.17 34.77
N THR A 692 3.41 18.56 34.69
CA THR A 692 4.58 19.07 33.96
C THR A 692 4.83 18.14 32.76
N HIS A 693 4.21 18.47 31.65
CA HIS A 693 4.32 17.75 30.36
C HIS A 693 5.70 17.93 29.70
N LYS A 694 6.79 17.63 30.40
CA LYS A 694 8.09 17.54 29.75
C LYS A 694 8.20 16.18 29.06
N PRO A 695 8.47 16.14 27.73
CA PRO A 695 8.69 14.85 27.06
C PRO A 695 9.89 14.14 27.74
N PRO A 696 9.86 12.81 27.81
CA PRO A 696 10.96 12.06 28.39
C PRO A 696 12.26 12.34 27.62
N VAL A 697 13.29 12.64 28.39
CA VAL A 697 14.62 13.05 27.91
C VAL A 697 15.50 11.85 27.73
N LEU A 698 16.15 11.72 26.59
CA LEU A 698 17.14 10.69 26.35
C LEU A 698 18.51 11.32 26.06
N ARG A 699 19.51 10.95 26.84
CA ARG A 699 20.91 11.29 26.59
C ARG A 699 21.74 10.02 26.47
N PRO A 700 22.33 9.73 25.32
CA PRO A 700 23.48 8.87 25.28
C PRO A 700 24.67 9.67 25.84
N ARG A 701 25.11 9.35 27.03
CA ARG A 701 26.27 10.05 27.64
C ARG A 701 27.43 9.08 27.83
N GLY A 702 28.59 9.50 27.34
CA GLY A 702 29.94 9.06 27.78
C GLY A 702 30.41 7.68 27.34
N GLN A 703 29.55 6.69 27.21
CA GLN A 703 29.86 5.39 26.58
C GLN A 703 28.81 5.08 25.51
N PRO A 704 29.19 4.52 24.36
CA PRO A 704 28.30 4.34 23.20
C PRO A 704 27.17 3.31 23.40
N ASN A 705 27.02 2.73 24.60
CA ASN A 705 26.10 1.62 24.89
C ASN A 705 25.10 1.93 25.99
N GLN A 706 24.83 3.22 26.31
CA GLN A 706 23.96 3.61 27.42
C GLN A 706 22.88 4.61 27.02
N CYS A 707 21.62 4.36 27.41
CA CYS A 707 20.54 5.34 27.42
C CYS A 707 20.39 5.95 28.82
N VAL A 708 20.27 7.27 28.90
CA VAL A 708 20.02 8.02 30.17
C VAL A 708 18.78 8.87 29.98
N GLY A 709 17.86 8.83 30.91
CA GLY A 709 16.63 9.59 30.84
C GLY A 709 16.23 10.21 32.18
N HIS A 710 15.03 10.81 32.23
CA HIS A 710 14.50 11.42 33.41
C HIS A 710 14.24 10.36 34.51
N ARG A 711 14.47 10.72 35.78
CA ARG A 711 14.33 9.80 36.92
C ARG A 711 12.93 9.15 37.04
N GLU A 712 11.89 9.85 36.63
CA GLU A 712 10.50 9.42 36.76
C GLU A 712 9.99 8.66 35.54
N ALA A 713 10.85 8.46 34.51
CA ALA A 713 10.51 7.73 33.30
C ALA A 713 11.15 6.34 33.27
N SER A 714 10.45 5.37 32.76
CA SER A 714 11.01 4.09 32.34
C SER A 714 11.80 4.29 31.04
N ILE A 715 13.05 3.81 31.02
CA ILE A 715 13.96 3.93 29.87
C ILE A 715 14.19 2.57 29.23
N HIS A 716 14.17 2.55 27.90
CA HIS A 716 14.36 1.34 27.09
C HIS A 716 15.54 1.53 26.16
N ALA A 717 16.50 0.60 26.18
CA ALA A 717 17.59 0.51 25.23
C ALA A 717 17.33 -0.65 24.27
N SER A 718 17.37 -0.38 22.98
CA SER A 718 17.42 -1.42 21.96
C SER A 718 18.87 -1.80 21.74
N CYS A 719 19.18 -3.07 21.97
CA CYS A 719 20.52 -3.64 21.93
C CYS A 719 20.56 -4.76 20.89
N CYS A 720 21.35 -4.59 19.84
CA CYS A 720 21.45 -5.56 18.77
C CYS A 720 22.86 -6.10 18.61
N ARG A 721 22.96 -7.38 18.29
CA ARG A 721 24.19 -8.03 17.85
C ARG A 721 24.00 -8.56 16.43
N ALA A 722 24.88 -8.17 15.53
CA ALA A 722 24.99 -8.73 14.18
C ALA A 722 26.46 -8.75 13.77
N PRO A 723 26.86 -9.56 12.76
CA PRO A 723 28.24 -9.62 12.31
C PRO A 723 28.76 -8.25 11.88
N GLY A 724 29.87 -7.81 12.48
CA GLY A 724 30.52 -6.53 12.15
C GLY A 724 29.70 -5.27 12.46
N LEU A 725 28.61 -5.36 13.18
CA LEU A 725 27.78 -4.21 13.56
C LEU A 725 28.51 -3.31 14.55
N GLU A 726 28.70 -2.04 14.19
CA GLU A 726 29.21 -0.99 15.07
C GLU A 726 28.32 0.24 15.01
N CYS A 727 28.16 0.94 16.13
CA CYS A 727 27.33 2.12 16.26
C CYS A 727 28.06 3.26 16.96
N LYS A 728 27.73 4.49 16.58
CA LYS A 728 28.22 5.72 17.23
C LYS A 728 27.07 6.69 17.46
N VAL A 729 27.23 7.55 18.43
CA VAL A 729 26.27 8.61 18.76
C VAL A 729 26.78 9.93 18.23
N LYS A 730 25.88 10.71 17.60
CA LYS A 730 26.13 12.05 17.11
C LYS A 730 25.05 13.00 17.67
N GLU A 731 25.47 14.15 18.18
CA GLU A 731 24.58 15.13 18.78
C GLU A 731 24.79 16.48 18.10
N HIS A 732 23.69 17.22 17.85
CA HIS A 732 23.71 18.58 17.39
C HIS A 732 22.73 19.40 18.21
N GLY A 733 23.26 20.38 18.95
CA GLY A 733 22.48 21.29 19.78
C GLY A 733 22.52 22.72 19.25
N ILE A 734 21.40 23.41 19.34
CA ILE A 734 21.27 24.84 18.96
C ILE A 734 20.89 25.63 20.20
N PRO A 735 21.58 26.77 20.49
CA PRO A 735 21.36 27.57 21.70
C PRO A 735 20.05 28.37 21.68
N ALA A 736 19.40 28.53 20.52
CA ALA A 736 18.13 29.24 20.37
C ALA A 736 17.01 28.29 19.88
N PRO A 737 15.76 28.48 20.30
CA PRO A 737 14.66 27.67 19.86
C PRO A 737 14.40 27.89 18.34
N GLN A 738 14.72 26.90 17.53
CA GLN A 738 14.30 26.81 16.11
C GLN A 738 13.15 25.84 15.98
N GLU A 739 12.32 26.04 14.97
CA GLU A 739 11.21 25.14 14.65
C GLU A 739 11.68 23.69 14.44
N GLN A 740 12.88 23.54 13.88
CA GLN A 740 13.46 22.24 13.57
C GLN A 740 14.96 22.20 13.85
N VAL A 741 15.40 21.12 14.50
CA VAL A 741 16.82 20.82 14.73
C VAL A 741 17.13 19.47 14.09
N THR A 742 18.23 19.39 13.34
CA THR A 742 18.60 18.20 12.60
C THR A 742 20.02 17.73 12.86
N VAL A 743 20.27 16.42 12.78
CA VAL A 743 21.60 15.82 12.77
C VAL A 743 21.63 14.64 11.83
N ALA A 744 22.51 14.66 10.82
CA ALA A 744 22.68 13.59 9.85
C ALA A 744 23.82 12.64 10.23
N CYS A 745 23.68 11.36 9.90
CA CYS A 745 24.79 10.41 9.92
C CYS A 745 25.75 10.70 8.75
N GLU A 746 27.01 10.32 8.92
CA GLU A 746 28.03 10.47 7.90
C GLU A 746 27.85 9.43 6.80
N GLU A 747 28.43 9.67 5.63
CA GLU A 747 28.47 8.70 4.54
C GLU A 747 28.98 7.33 5.00
N GLY A 748 28.37 6.26 4.57
CA GLY A 748 28.67 4.89 5.00
C GLY A 748 28.12 4.51 6.38
N TRP A 749 27.38 5.41 7.06
CA TRP A 749 26.68 5.14 8.31
C TRP A 749 25.16 5.35 8.13
N THR A 750 24.37 4.47 8.71
CA THR A 750 22.92 4.50 8.63
C THR A 750 22.31 4.92 9.95
N LEU A 751 21.36 5.85 9.93
CA LEU A 751 20.60 6.28 11.11
C LEU A 751 19.68 5.14 11.58
N THR A 752 19.94 4.64 12.79
CA THR A 752 19.13 3.60 13.43
C THR A 752 18.28 4.16 14.58
N GLY A 753 18.75 5.19 15.29
CA GLY A 753 18.03 5.80 16.40
C GLY A 753 17.99 7.33 16.29
N CYS A 754 16.84 7.93 16.56
CA CYS A 754 16.60 9.37 16.55
C CYS A 754 15.86 9.78 17.81
N SER A 755 16.44 10.75 18.56
CA SER A 755 15.90 11.20 19.84
C SER A 755 16.13 12.71 20.02
N ALA A 756 15.29 13.35 20.84
CA ALA A 756 15.44 14.75 21.25
C ALA A 756 16.08 14.85 22.63
N LEU A 757 17.06 15.73 22.79
CA LEU A 757 17.46 16.19 24.10
C LEU A 757 16.58 17.38 24.50
N PRO A 758 15.94 17.36 25.66
CA PRO A 758 15.17 18.52 26.07
C PRO A 758 16.03 19.55 26.77
N GLY A 759 15.76 20.75 26.41
CA GLY A 759 15.86 21.94 27.23
C GLY A 759 14.49 22.51 27.53
N THR A 760 13.46 22.23 26.69
CA THR A 760 12.15 22.91 26.78
C THR A 760 10.95 21.94 26.76
N SER A 761 9.83 22.41 27.30
CA SER A 761 8.52 21.76 27.27
C SER A 761 7.82 21.73 25.85
N HIS A 762 8.54 22.11 24.78
CA HIS A 762 7.96 22.46 23.49
C HIS A 762 8.24 21.45 22.35
N VAL A 763 8.94 20.33 22.62
CA VAL A 763 9.27 19.33 21.61
C VAL A 763 8.02 18.53 21.18
N LEU A 764 7.63 18.67 19.92
CA LEU A 764 6.53 17.90 19.31
C LEU A 764 6.90 16.43 19.08
N GLY A 765 8.16 16.14 18.76
CA GLY A 765 8.66 14.78 18.55
C GLY A 765 10.03 14.75 17.87
N ALA A 766 10.55 13.52 17.75
CA ALA A 766 11.76 13.22 17.00
C ALA A 766 11.46 12.06 16.01
N TYR A 767 11.98 12.15 14.81
CA TYR A 767 11.78 11.14 13.79
C TYR A 767 12.94 11.13 12.78
N ALA A 768 13.12 10.00 12.12
CA ALA A 768 14.12 9.85 11.08
C ALA A 768 13.52 10.21 9.71
N VAL A 769 14.17 11.12 9.00
CA VAL A 769 13.99 11.38 7.58
C VAL A 769 15.25 10.89 6.89
N ASP A 770 15.16 9.83 6.13
CA ASP A 770 16.31 9.12 5.54
C ASP A 770 17.42 8.85 6.57
N ASN A 771 18.56 9.50 6.41
CA ASN A 771 19.75 9.37 7.26
C ASN A 771 19.91 10.53 8.24
N THR A 772 18.87 11.37 8.38
CA THR A 772 18.84 12.56 9.22
C THR A 772 17.83 12.39 10.37
N CYS A 773 18.27 12.61 11.59
CA CYS A 773 17.39 12.72 12.76
C CYS A 773 16.84 14.14 12.84
N VAL A 774 15.52 14.26 12.82
CA VAL A 774 14.79 15.54 12.87
C VAL A 774 14.06 15.65 14.19
N VAL A 775 14.27 16.75 14.89
CA VAL A 775 13.53 17.14 16.10
C VAL A 775 12.68 18.36 15.78
N ARG A 776 11.37 18.23 15.95
CA ARG A 776 10.42 19.34 15.75
C ARG A 776 9.99 19.97 17.04
N ASN A 777 10.01 21.29 17.06
CA ASN A 777 9.55 22.12 18.18
C ASN A 777 8.22 22.81 17.82
N ARG A 778 7.48 23.24 18.84
CA ARG A 778 6.33 24.13 18.64
C ARG A 778 6.86 25.52 18.25
N ASP A 779 6.12 26.21 17.39
CA ASP A 779 6.40 27.57 16.96
C ASP A 779 6.54 28.52 18.16
N VAL A 780 7.72 29.13 18.29
CA VAL A 780 8.07 29.95 19.46
C VAL A 780 7.42 31.33 19.40
N SER A 781 6.96 31.76 18.24
CA SER A 781 6.33 33.07 18.02
C SER A 781 5.03 33.29 18.81
N THR A 782 4.37 32.19 19.23
CA THR A 782 3.07 32.20 19.94
C THR A 782 3.19 32.03 21.46
N ALA A 783 4.35 31.64 21.98
CA ALA A 783 4.59 31.45 23.41
C ALA A 783 5.52 32.52 23.94
N GLY A 784 4.99 33.58 24.58
CA GLY A 784 5.75 34.65 25.20
C GLY A 784 6.65 34.20 26.38
N SER A 785 7.51 33.19 26.16
CA SER A 785 8.39 32.59 27.16
C SER A 785 9.85 32.96 26.85
N THR A 786 10.49 33.59 27.82
CA THR A 786 11.90 34.12 27.81
C THR A 786 12.93 33.05 28.18
N SER A 787 12.67 31.75 28.08
CA SER A 787 13.65 30.73 28.48
C SER A 787 14.52 30.29 27.30
N GLU A 788 15.81 30.63 27.34
CA GLU A 788 16.89 30.22 26.41
C GLU A 788 17.32 28.76 26.66
N GLU A 789 16.39 27.80 26.63
CA GLU A 789 16.80 26.41 26.80
C GLU A 789 17.15 25.76 25.41
N ALA A 790 18.38 25.29 25.29
CA ALA A 790 18.91 24.63 24.10
C ALA A 790 18.17 23.32 23.80
N VAL A 791 17.82 23.10 22.54
CA VAL A 791 17.28 21.82 22.03
C VAL A 791 18.37 21.16 21.20
N ALA A 792 18.53 19.84 21.35
CA ALA A 792 19.46 19.09 20.54
C ALA A 792 18.80 17.84 19.93
N ALA A 793 19.20 17.54 18.69
CA ALA A 793 18.91 16.28 18.02
C ALA A 793 20.04 15.28 18.29
N VAL A 794 19.67 14.02 18.57
CA VAL A 794 20.62 12.93 18.84
C VAL A 794 20.36 11.78 17.88
N ALA A 795 21.38 11.47 17.07
CA ALA A 795 21.39 10.35 16.15
C ALA A 795 22.24 9.19 16.68
N ILE A 796 21.73 7.97 16.57
CA ILE A 796 22.51 6.75 16.66
C ILE A 796 22.73 6.26 15.24
N CYS A 797 24.01 6.26 14.81
CA CYS A 797 24.42 5.90 13.47
C CYS A 797 25.16 4.56 13.52
N CYS A 798 24.68 3.57 12.76
CA CYS A 798 25.28 2.23 12.73
C CYS A 798 25.76 1.86 11.31
N ARG A 799 26.74 0.93 11.25
CA ARG A 799 27.20 0.29 10.00
C ARG A 799 27.61 -1.15 10.28
N SER A 800 27.69 -1.98 9.25
CA SER A 800 28.23 -3.34 9.36
C SER A 800 29.50 -3.48 8.52
N ARG A 801 30.64 -3.79 9.16
CA ARG A 801 31.94 -3.92 8.49
C ARG A 801 32.05 -5.16 7.61
N HIS A 802 31.47 -6.28 8.02
CA HIS A 802 31.51 -7.51 7.22
C HIS A 802 30.78 -7.38 5.89
N LEU A 803 29.77 -6.54 5.89
CA LEU A 803 29.02 -6.23 4.70
C LEU A 803 29.87 -5.39 3.70
N ALA A 804 30.75 -4.52 4.16
CA ALA A 804 31.62 -3.67 3.33
C ALA A 804 32.85 -4.44 2.75
N GLN A 805 33.38 -5.45 3.45
CA GLN A 805 34.55 -6.21 2.99
C GLN A 805 34.22 -7.21 1.89
N ALA A 806 33.04 -7.82 1.90
CA ALA A 806 32.58 -8.71 0.83
C ALA A 806 32.44 -8.01 -0.53
N SER A 807 32.18 -6.69 -0.54
CA SER A 807 32.15 -5.88 -1.78
C SER A 807 33.52 -5.56 -2.36
N GLN A 808 34.57 -5.54 -1.53
CA GLN A 808 35.93 -5.26 -2.00
C GLN A 808 36.65 -6.51 -2.52
N GLU A 809 36.22 -7.72 -2.13
CA GLU A 809 36.76 -8.98 -2.63
C GLU A 809 36.11 -9.44 -3.95
N LEU A 810 34.99 -8.78 -4.36
CA LEU A 810 34.27 -9.03 -5.61
C LEU A 810 34.55 -7.97 -6.71
N GLN A 811 35.33 -6.94 -6.42
CA GLN A 811 35.87 -5.98 -7.38
C GLN A 811 37.33 -6.35 -7.75
#